data_d3f56b7cc6909e91648f21d9c0614d3c
#
_entry.id   d3f56b7cc6909e91648f21d9c0614d3c
#
_cell.length_a   1.000
_cell.length_b   1.000
_cell.length_c   1.000
_cell.angle_alpha   90.00
_cell.angle_beta   90.00
_cell.angle_gamma   90.00
#
_symmetry.space_group_name_H-M   'P 1'
#
loop_
_entity.id
_entity.type
_entity.pdbx_description
1 polymer ?
#
loop_
_entity_poly.entity_id
_entity_poly.type
_entity_poly.pdbx_seq_one_letter_code
_entity_poly.pdbx_strand_id
1 'polypeptide(L)'
;MPRAGLAARSERRTERLLDDLLTSQGWDERKPPRGDLYLQHEYRASAALADALSGASKTGDGPGIPEALLVDSNSGEPLAVIEAKAETDDVNIAVAEAEAYGKALIDAGFSVLAIGLAGTDGTEFQLRVSKWDGGGWVPVTYGGHPINWIPNANDCRRLVVDSAPGEIRPSVPPVEVLAEKAEEINRLLREADIKDEFRPSHVAAMMLALWHTKGNLRRDPQHILRDVNGGCADAFLHAGKADLAASIRVQEANRKLGERAPRIATILERLNVTVLTAEHDYLGQLYETFFRYTGGNTIGQYFTPRHVARMMVDLCGANSADTVLDIACGTGGFFVAYMDRLVEVEHLSRQDMVDIVQERIVGFESEPNTAALCAANMIFRGDGSTRIRQADSLTVPDFPIGGATVALMNPPFPHKGTDTPVEDFIERGLEGLSVGGKLAVIVPASLLSRSGQKGKWRKRILGSHSLLAVCQLPGDLFEPFASVTTSMILLEKGRKHRPERRTAFVRLQHDGLVLRKSARVPRESEPNQVTDAIDAINNKLNADGFSTAASVSEDAEWSAGAYIASAVPDEAELRRAIDVQLRRMASFYTRYAAEVIEQQRAIGSGDIDLCHYRSILPDTRLQNASRLPAEAGTIGGEFDIYYGMKELHSREGIGPGHTLIISPTENYNGTYGWLDFPYALHPSFVTVAQTGSIGEAFVQLEPCAVNDDCLVLLPKAGAKPDLTKLVLAAATLHSERWRFNYGRKLTPSRIAHFSLPNSSSLNNWVAERILSTKDVVTASLAPYQLAPNEKQAAGATYLPTAFSEAG
;
A
#
# COMPACT_ATOMS: atom_id res chain seq x y z
N MET A 1 -6.25 -21.59 -52.86
CA MET A 1 -5.75 -20.21 -52.90
C MET A 1 -6.03 -19.32 -51.67
N PRO A 2 -6.84 -19.67 -50.64
CA PRO A 2 -6.94 -18.85 -49.42
C PRO A 2 -5.78 -19.00 -48.41
N ARG A 3 -5.06 -20.14 -48.41
CA ARG A 3 -3.99 -20.40 -47.43
C ARG A 3 -2.70 -19.58 -47.64
N ALA A 4 -2.31 -19.32 -48.91
CA ALA A 4 -1.10 -18.53 -49.18
C ALA A 4 -1.21 -17.05 -48.76
N GLY A 5 -2.40 -16.47 -48.82
CA GLY A 5 -2.62 -15.09 -48.37
C GLY A 5 -2.67 -14.89 -46.85
N LEU A 6 -2.98 -15.93 -46.08
CA LEU A 6 -2.95 -15.93 -44.62
C LEU A 6 -1.52 -16.10 -44.10
N ALA A 7 -0.72 -16.98 -44.70
CA ALA A 7 0.69 -17.15 -44.35
C ALA A 7 1.50 -15.84 -44.58
N ALA A 8 1.35 -15.20 -45.73
CA ALA A 8 2.02 -13.92 -46.01
C ALA A 8 1.58 -12.76 -45.10
N ARG A 9 0.38 -12.83 -44.52
CA ARG A 9 -0.06 -11.84 -43.50
C ARG A 9 0.49 -12.12 -42.09
N SER A 10 0.68 -13.38 -41.73
CA SER A 10 1.29 -13.75 -40.48
C SER A 10 2.79 -13.42 -40.46
N GLU A 11 3.51 -13.72 -41.55
CA GLU A 11 4.94 -13.36 -41.67
C GLU A 11 5.19 -11.87 -41.51
N ARG A 12 4.41 -10.99 -42.21
CA ARG A 12 4.51 -9.54 -42.05
C ARG A 12 4.22 -9.04 -40.62
N ARG A 13 3.40 -9.75 -39.87
CA ARG A 13 3.14 -9.41 -38.48
C ARG A 13 4.31 -9.79 -37.58
N THR A 14 4.93 -10.94 -37.83
CA THR A 14 6.12 -11.36 -37.12
C THR A 14 7.31 -10.43 -37.36
N GLU A 15 7.51 -9.98 -38.62
CA GLU A 15 8.50 -8.96 -38.98
C GLU A 15 8.28 -7.68 -38.16
N ARG A 16 7.04 -7.19 -38.11
CA ARG A 16 6.71 -5.99 -37.33
C ARG A 16 6.91 -6.17 -35.83
N LEU A 17 6.60 -7.36 -35.29
CA LEU A 17 6.91 -7.68 -33.91
C LEU A 17 8.41 -7.63 -33.65
N LEU A 18 9.23 -8.12 -34.58
CA LEU A 18 10.68 -8.05 -34.46
C LEU A 18 11.18 -6.60 -34.43
N ASP A 19 10.68 -5.75 -35.33
CA ASP A 19 11.02 -4.31 -35.38
C ASP A 19 10.66 -3.62 -34.05
N ASP A 20 9.46 -3.84 -33.52
CA ASP A 20 9.02 -3.28 -32.24
C ASP A 20 9.92 -3.71 -31.08
N LEU A 21 10.36 -4.98 -31.06
CA LEU A 21 11.24 -5.50 -30.02
C LEU A 21 12.66 -4.95 -30.14
N LEU A 22 13.22 -4.83 -31.34
CA LEU A 22 14.53 -4.24 -31.59
C LEU A 22 14.56 -2.77 -31.20
N THR A 23 13.59 -1.99 -31.65
CA THR A 23 13.47 -0.57 -31.30
C THR A 23 13.42 -0.39 -29.79
N SER A 24 12.66 -1.24 -29.07
CA SER A 24 12.54 -1.16 -27.62
C SER A 24 13.84 -1.39 -26.84
N GLN A 25 14.82 -2.05 -27.48
CA GLN A 25 16.15 -2.32 -26.92
C GLN A 25 17.22 -1.34 -27.44
N GLY A 26 16.82 -0.36 -28.23
CA GLY A 26 17.69 0.70 -28.73
C GLY A 26 18.56 0.29 -29.94
N TRP A 27 18.16 -0.76 -30.66
CA TRP A 27 18.80 -1.13 -31.92
C TRP A 27 18.42 -0.15 -33.03
N ASP A 28 19.42 0.21 -33.87
CA ASP A 28 19.19 1.02 -35.06
C ASP A 28 18.82 0.12 -36.24
N GLU A 29 17.56 0.12 -36.61
CA GLU A 29 16.99 -0.74 -37.66
C GLU A 29 17.51 -0.44 -39.08
N ARG A 30 18.28 0.64 -39.23
CA ARG A 30 18.87 0.94 -40.54
C ARG A 30 19.95 -0.07 -40.87
N LYS A 31 20.13 -0.27 -42.18
CA LYS A 31 21.17 -1.16 -42.70
C LYS A 31 22.59 -0.66 -42.39
N PRO A 32 23.53 -1.55 -42.04
CA PRO A 32 24.94 -1.22 -41.89
C PRO A 32 25.54 -0.55 -43.15
N PRO A 33 26.49 0.34 -43.01
CA PRO A 33 27.11 0.82 -41.78
C PRO A 33 26.36 1.97 -41.06
N ARG A 34 25.17 2.32 -41.48
CA ARG A 34 24.38 3.42 -40.87
C ARG A 34 23.53 2.98 -39.67
N GLY A 35 23.29 1.71 -39.53
CA GLY A 35 22.53 1.09 -38.48
C GLY A 35 23.05 -0.32 -38.22
N ASP A 36 22.28 -1.13 -37.47
CA ASP A 36 22.72 -2.36 -36.87
C ASP A 36 22.01 -3.61 -37.44
N LEU A 37 21.13 -3.47 -38.44
CA LEU A 37 20.26 -4.55 -38.90
C LEU A 37 20.44 -4.89 -40.38
N TYR A 38 20.71 -6.15 -40.68
CA TYR A 38 20.51 -6.73 -42.00
C TYR A 38 19.27 -7.61 -42.00
N LEU A 39 18.31 -7.33 -42.89
CA LEU A 39 17.14 -8.17 -43.11
C LEU A 39 17.40 -9.14 -44.26
N GLN A 40 17.08 -10.42 -44.08
CA GLN A 40 17.12 -11.46 -45.10
C GLN A 40 18.39 -11.44 -45.97
N HIS A 41 18.28 -11.06 -47.22
CA HIS A 41 19.40 -11.06 -48.18
C HIS A 41 20.38 -9.88 -48.02
N GLU A 42 20.09 -8.90 -47.20
CA GLU A 42 20.88 -7.67 -47.14
C GLU A 42 22.31 -7.83 -46.64
N TYR A 43 22.58 -8.89 -45.82
CA TYR A 43 23.93 -9.23 -45.37
C TYR A 43 24.89 -9.53 -46.48
N ARG A 44 24.41 -9.85 -47.73
CA ARG A 44 25.21 -10.06 -48.92
C ARG A 44 26.00 -8.81 -49.35
N ALA A 45 25.71 -7.68 -48.81
CA ALA A 45 26.52 -6.49 -48.99
C ALA A 45 27.88 -6.58 -48.29
N SER A 46 28.01 -7.46 -47.30
CA SER A 46 29.29 -7.85 -46.64
C SER A 46 29.81 -9.13 -47.26
N ALA A 47 30.98 -9.07 -47.97
CA ALA A 47 31.57 -10.24 -48.61
C ALA A 47 31.87 -11.35 -47.58
N ALA A 48 32.35 -11.01 -46.40
CA ALA A 48 32.67 -11.95 -45.35
C ALA A 48 31.41 -12.69 -44.81
N LEU A 49 30.31 -12.00 -44.62
CA LEU A 49 29.05 -12.63 -44.21
C LEU A 49 28.44 -13.47 -45.32
N ALA A 50 28.53 -13.02 -46.56
CA ALA A 50 28.04 -13.75 -47.72
C ALA A 50 28.82 -15.07 -47.92
N ASP A 51 30.12 -15.07 -47.71
CA ASP A 51 30.97 -16.27 -47.76
C ASP A 51 30.62 -17.24 -46.62
N ALA A 52 30.55 -16.75 -45.39
CA ALA A 52 30.20 -17.53 -44.20
C ALA A 52 28.87 -18.27 -44.32
N LEU A 53 27.87 -17.64 -44.90
CA LEU A 53 26.51 -18.19 -45.07
C LEU A 53 26.30 -18.88 -46.43
N SER A 54 27.30 -18.99 -47.26
CA SER A 54 27.19 -19.52 -48.62
C SER A 54 26.66 -20.95 -48.69
N GLY A 55 26.98 -21.80 -47.70
CA GLY A 55 26.55 -23.19 -47.57
C GLY A 55 25.53 -23.49 -46.51
N ALA A 56 24.95 -22.47 -45.85
CA ALA A 56 24.11 -22.61 -44.66
C ALA A 56 22.62 -22.69 -44.94
N SER A 57 22.18 -23.25 -46.06
CA SER A 57 20.76 -23.34 -46.43
C SER A 57 20.00 -24.33 -45.54
N LYS A 58 18.79 -23.99 -45.15
CA LYS A 58 17.82 -24.88 -44.44
C LYS A 58 17.41 -26.09 -45.27
N THR A 59 17.51 -26.01 -46.60
CA THR A 59 17.11 -27.06 -47.56
C THR A 59 18.26 -27.91 -48.00
N GLY A 60 19.49 -27.71 -47.50
CA GLY A 60 20.67 -28.49 -47.73
C GLY A 60 21.67 -27.97 -48.79
N ASP A 61 21.23 -27.31 -49.85
CA ASP A 61 22.10 -26.77 -50.89
C ASP A 61 21.80 -25.27 -51.12
N GLY A 62 22.80 -24.42 -50.98
CA GLY A 62 22.69 -23.00 -51.32
C GLY A 62 22.99 -22.05 -50.13
N PRO A 63 22.88 -20.74 -50.36
CA PRO A 63 23.19 -19.76 -49.32
C PRO A 63 22.12 -19.73 -48.27
N GLY A 64 22.50 -19.61 -47.00
CA GLY A 64 21.62 -19.39 -45.87
C GLY A 64 20.93 -18.02 -45.96
N ILE A 65 19.70 -17.95 -45.55
CA ILE A 65 18.92 -16.68 -45.52
C ILE A 65 18.28 -16.59 -44.14
N PRO A 66 18.99 -16.06 -43.15
CA PRO A 66 18.41 -15.78 -41.85
C PRO A 66 17.38 -14.64 -41.96
N GLU A 67 16.37 -14.65 -41.11
CA GLU A 67 15.35 -13.60 -41.09
C GLU A 67 15.99 -12.23 -40.80
N ALA A 68 16.93 -12.16 -39.85
CA ALA A 68 17.68 -10.96 -39.53
C ALA A 68 19.08 -11.27 -38.96
N LEU A 69 20.01 -10.35 -39.18
CA LEU A 69 21.34 -10.31 -38.56
C LEU A 69 21.53 -8.98 -37.86
N LEU A 70 21.84 -9.01 -36.57
CA LEU A 70 22.29 -7.84 -35.81
C LEU A 70 23.80 -7.72 -35.93
N VAL A 71 24.25 -6.54 -36.26
CA VAL A 71 25.65 -6.22 -36.57
C VAL A 71 26.07 -5.01 -35.76
N ASP A 72 27.29 -5.00 -35.27
CA ASP A 72 27.89 -3.79 -34.71
C ASP A 72 28.20 -2.81 -35.82
N SER A 73 27.42 -1.73 -35.95
CA SER A 73 27.63 -0.69 -37.01
C SER A 73 29.00 -0.03 -36.98
N ASN A 74 29.73 -0.09 -35.84
CA ASN A 74 31.09 0.48 -35.72
C ASN A 74 32.16 -0.46 -36.24
N SER A 75 32.02 -1.76 -36.02
CA SER A 75 33.05 -2.75 -36.41
C SER A 75 32.68 -3.54 -37.67
N GLY A 76 31.41 -3.64 -37.98
CA GLY A 76 30.85 -4.49 -39.03
C GLY A 76 30.76 -5.97 -38.62
N GLU A 77 31.04 -6.32 -37.37
CA GLU A 77 31.00 -7.69 -36.86
C GLU A 77 29.56 -8.12 -36.54
N PRO A 78 29.11 -9.32 -36.91
CA PRO A 78 27.79 -9.84 -36.54
C PRO A 78 27.76 -10.13 -35.03
N LEU A 79 26.64 -9.74 -34.40
CA LEU A 79 26.41 -9.93 -32.96
C LEU A 79 25.36 -11.00 -32.68
N ALA A 80 24.33 -11.10 -33.51
CA ALA A 80 23.26 -12.08 -33.34
C ALA A 80 22.60 -12.44 -34.66
N VAL A 81 22.17 -13.73 -34.75
CA VAL A 81 21.29 -14.22 -35.81
C VAL A 81 19.89 -14.35 -35.25
N ILE A 82 18.89 -13.90 -35.97
CA ILE A 82 17.48 -14.00 -35.59
C ILE A 82 16.71 -14.83 -36.60
N GLU A 83 15.93 -15.77 -36.09
CA GLU A 83 14.91 -16.50 -36.83
C GLU A 83 13.55 -16.28 -36.20
N ALA A 84 12.55 -16.15 -37.01
CA ALA A 84 11.20 -15.84 -36.61
C ALA A 84 10.15 -16.81 -37.15
N LYS A 85 9.17 -17.17 -36.34
CA LYS A 85 8.03 -18.04 -36.67
C LYS A 85 6.71 -17.37 -36.31
N ALA A 86 5.70 -17.62 -37.11
CA ALA A 86 4.37 -17.03 -36.89
C ALA A 86 3.61 -17.68 -35.73
N GLU A 87 3.75 -18.99 -35.57
CA GLU A 87 3.07 -19.74 -34.50
C GLU A 87 3.88 -19.67 -33.21
N THR A 88 3.27 -19.23 -32.13
CA THR A 88 3.95 -18.95 -30.86
C THR A 88 4.66 -20.18 -30.28
N ASP A 89 4.12 -21.39 -30.52
CA ASP A 89 4.71 -22.64 -30.04
C ASP A 89 5.94 -23.10 -30.83
N ASP A 90 6.26 -22.48 -31.95
CA ASP A 90 7.40 -22.80 -32.81
C ASP A 90 8.72 -22.15 -32.36
N VAL A 91 8.79 -21.57 -31.15
CA VAL A 91 10.00 -20.89 -30.65
C VAL A 91 11.24 -21.79 -30.64
N ASN A 92 11.08 -23.07 -30.31
CA ASN A 92 12.18 -24.03 -30.32
C ASN A 92 12.67 -24.34 -31.74
N ILE A 93 11.78 -24.28 -32.73
CA ILE A 93 12.13 -24.40 -34.16
C ILE A 93 12.89 -23.15 -34.58
N ALA A 94 12.41 -21.96 -34.22
CA ALA A 94 13.05 -20.71 -34.54
C ALA A 94 14.48 -20.64 -33.96
N VAL A 95 14.68 -20.99 -32.69
CA VAL A 95 16.01 -20.96 -32.09
C VAL A 95 16.95 -21.97 -32.71
N ALA A 96 16.49 -23.20 -33.01
CA ALA A 96 17.29 -24.21 -33.66
C ALA A 96 17.75 -23.81 -35.08
N GLU A 97 16.89 -23.13 -35.84
CA GLU A 97 17.25 -22.55 -37.13
C GLU A 97 18.26 -21.41 -36.98
N ALA A 98 18.08 -20.51 -35.99
CA ALA A 98 19.05 -19.44 -35.70
C ALA A 98 20.43 -20.03 -35.26
N GLU A 99 20.42 -21.09 -34.46
CA GLU A 99 21.62 -21.80 -34.03
C GLU A 99 22.38 -22.45 -35.25
N ALA A 100 21.64 -22.99 -36.21
CA ALA A 100 22.23 -23.53 -37.42
C ALA A 100 22.95 -22.45 -38.25
N TYR A 101 22.35 -21.29 -38.45
CA TYR A 101 23.00 -20.15 -39.10
C TYR A 101 24.12 -19.57 -38.28
N GLY A 102 23.91 -19.45 -36.97
CA GLY A 102 24.96 -18.99 -36.03
C GLY A 102 26.18 -19.89 -36.06
N LYS A 103 26.00 -21.24 -36.18
CA LYS A 103 27.11 -22.19 -36.30
C LYS A 103 27.93 -21.96 -37.57
N ALA A 104 27.31 -21.68 -38.72
CA ALA A 104 28.03 -21.35 -39.94
C ALA A 104 28.89 -20.08 -39.79
N LEU A 105 28.39 -19.06 -39.10
CA LEU A 105 29.15 -17.86 -38.77
C LEU A 105 30.30 -18.14 -37.78
N ILE A 106 30.09 -18.99 -36.79
CA ILE A 106 31.13 -19.40 -35.82
C ILE A 106 32.22 -20.18 -36.53
N ASP A 107 31.87 -21.09 -37.45
CA ASP A 107 32.84 -21.84 -38.26
C ASP A 107 33.66 -20.94 -39.20
N ALA A 108 33.12 -19.81 -39.58
CA ALA A 108 33.83 -18.77 -40.34
C ALA A 108 34.63 -17.79 -39.46
N GLY A 109 34.68 -18.01 -38.14
CA GLY A 109 35.50 -17.25 -37.19
C GLY A 109 34.78 -16.08 -36.52
N PHE A 110 33.49 -15.93 -36.69
CA PHE A 110 32.70 -14.92 -35.98
C PHE A 110 32.20 -15.44 -34.63
N SER A 111 31.80 -14.52 -33.72
CA SER A 111 31.16 -14.85 -32.48
C SER A 111 29.76 -14.23 -32.48
N VAL A 112 28.69 -15.05 -32.34
CA VAL A 112 27.33 -14.58 -32.47
C VAL A 112 26.41 -15.28 -31.48
N LEU A 113 25.33 -14.61 -31.11
CA LEU A 113 24.18 -15.19 -30.42
C LEU A 113 23.16 -15.76 -31.44
N ALA A 114 22.39 -16.75 -31.04
CA ALA A 114 21.26 -17.26 -31.79
C ALA A 114 19.95 -16.87 -31.06
N ILE A 115 19.02 -16.24 -31.77
CA ILE A 115 17.75 -15.74 -31.22
C ILE A 115 16.60 -16.33 -32.00
N GLY A 116 15.71 -17.06 -31.34
CA GLY A 116 14.47 -17.54 -31.88
C GLY A 116 13.30 -16.72 -31.37
N LEU A 117 12.51 -16.16 -32.29
CA LEU A 117 11.26 -15.44 -32.02
C LEU A 117 10.08 -16.20 -32.60
N ALA A 118 8.98 -16.33 -31.85
CA ALA A 118 7.75 -16.96 -32.33
C ALA A 118 6.51 -16.19 -31.85
N GLY A 119 5.65 -15.82 -32.80
CA GLY A 119 4.45 -15.01 -32.58
C GLY A 119 4.22 -13.95 -33.65
N THR A 120 3.05 -13.35 -33.67
CA THR A 120 2.63 -12.37 -34.69
C THR A 120 2.30 -10.99 -34.13
N ASP A 121 2.28 -10.84 -32.81
CA ASP A 121 2.04 -9.54 -32.18
C ASP A 121 2.69 -9.46 -30.79
N GLY A 122 2.85 -8.24 -30.28
CA GLY A 122 3.49 -7.97 -29.00
C GLY A 122 2.69 -8.42 -27.75
N THR A 123 1.53 -9.03 -27.95
CA THR A 123 0.69 -9.51 -26.85
C THR A 123 0.84 -11.01 -26.60
N GLU A 124 1.20 -11.78 -27.64
CA GLU A 124 1.37 -13.23 -27.54
C GLU A 124 2.56 -13.67 -28.39
N PHE A 125 3.73 -13.78 -27.77
CA PHE A 125 4.95 -14.27 -28.40
C PHE A 125 5.87 -15.01 -27.41
N GLN A 126 6.81 -15.77 -27.91
CA GLN A 126 7.91 -16.36 -27.17
C GLN A 126 9.24 -15.98 -27.80
N LEU A 127 10.27 -15.88 -26.96
CA LEU A 127 11.64 -15.56 -27.40
C LEU A 127 12.64 -16.41 -26.61
N ARG A 128 13.68 -16.90 -27.30
CA ARG A 128 14.81 -17.62 -26.69
C ARG A 128 16.11 -17.10 -27.26
N VAL A 129 17.13 -17.07 -26.43
CA VAL A 129 18.49 -16.64 -26.82
C VAL A 129 19.48 -17.70 -26.41
N SER A 130 20.33 -18.13 -27.34
CA SER A 130 21.42 -19.08 -27.12
C SER A 130 22.77 -18.45 -27.46
N LYS A 131 23.81 -18.89 -26.76
CA LYS A 131 25.20 -18.56 -27.05
C LYS A 131 26.03 -19.85 -27.27
N TRP A 132 27.11 -19.73 -28.01
CA TRP A 132 28.07 -20.85 -28.19
C TRP A 132 29.08 -20.85 -27.06
N ASP A 133 29.26 -21.99 -26.37
CA ASP A 133 30.22 -22.15 -25.25
C ASP A 133 31.53 -22.84 -25.65
N GLY A 134 31.77 -23.06 -26.93
CA GLY A 134 32.89 -23.78 -27.48
C GLY A 134 32.61 -25.26 -27.75
N GLY A 135 31.65 -25.87 -27.14
CA GLY A 135 31.22 -27.25 -27.35
C GLY A 135 29.80 -27.41 -27.93
N GLY A 136 28.95 -26.43 -27.71
CA GLY A 136 27.55 -26.45 -28.12
C GLY A 136 26.82 -25.12 -27.88
N TRP A 137 25.56 -25.10 -28.30
CA TRP A 137 24.66 -23.99 -27.97
C TRP A 137 24.12 -24.19 -26.57
N VAL A 138 24.23 -23.15 -25.74
CA VAL A 138 23.66 -23.11 -24.40
C VAL A 138 22.73 -21.90 -24.27
N PRO A 139 21.58 -22.00 -23.57
CA PRO A 139 20.72 -20.86 -23.33
C PRO A 139 21.45 -19.75 -22.60
N VAL A 140 21.25 -18.51 -23.02
CA VAL A 140 21.65 -17.35 -22.23
C VAL A 140 20.69 -17.24 -21.05
N THR A 141 21.23 -17.24 -19.84
CA THR A 141 20.43 -17.27 -18.62
C THR A 141 20.70 -16.09 -17.71
N TYR A 142 19.73 -15.79 -16.87
CA TYR A 142 19.87 -14.94 -15.70
C TYR A 142 19.23 -15.64 -14.49
N GLY A 143 19.94 -15.75 -13.37
CA GLY A 143 19.47 -16.50 -12.21
C GLY A 143 19.08 -17.95 -12.53
N GLY A 144 19.72 -18.59 -13.51
CA GLY A 144 19.42 -19.96 -13.96
C GLY A 144 18.21 -20.09 -14.89
N HIS A 145 17.52 -19.01 -15.23
CA HIS A 145 16.38 -18.97 -16.16
C HIS A 145 16.78 -18.40 -17.52
N PRO A 146 16.37 -19.00 -18.65
CA PRO A 146 16.58 -18.45 -19.97
C PRO A 146 16.00 -17.03 -20.10
N ILE A 147 16.76 -16.14 -20.73
CA ILE A 147 16.25 -14.80 -21.04
C ILE A 147 15.23 -14.87 -22.17
N ASN A 148 14.26 -13.95 -22.11
CA ASN A 148 13.13 -13.86 -23.06
C ASN A 148 13.01 -12.45 -23.68
N TRP A 149 14.12 -11.72 -23.76
CA TRP A 149 14.21 -10.43 -24.44
C TRP A 149 15.44 -10.41 -25.36
N ILE A 150 15.42 -9.54 -26.36
CA ILE A 150 16.60 -9.31 -27.22
C ILE A 150 17.61 -8.49 -26.43
N PRO A 151 18.86 -8.96 -26.21
CA PRO A 151 19.88 -8.16 -25.57
C PRO A 151 20.21 -6.91 -26.39
N ASN A 152 20.57 -5.81 -25.73
CA ASN A 152 21.06 -4.61 -26.43
C ASN A 152 22.48 -4.86 -26.99
N ALA A 153 22.96 -3.95 -27.86
CA ALA A 153 24.24 -4.12 -28.52
C ALA A 153 25.44 -4.30 -27.56
N ASN A 154 25.45 -3.60 -26.41
CA ASN A 154 26.53 -3.75 -25.42
C ASN A 154 26.49 -5.12 -24.73
N ASP A 155 25.30 -5.61 -24.41
CA ASP A 155 25.13 -6.94 -23.81
C ASP A 155 25.50 -8.04 -24.81
N CYS A 156 25.12 -7.89 -26.09
CA CYS A 156 25.55 -8.84 -27.14
C CYS A 156 27.08 -8.89 -27.25
N ARG A 157 27.78 -7.75 -27.35
CA ARG A 157 29.25 -7.70 -27.40
C ARG A 157 29.88 -8.42 -26.20
N ARG A 158 29.37 -8.20 -24.99
CA ARG A 158 29.84 -8.86 -23.77
C ARG A 158 29.63 -10.37 -23.84
N LEU A 159 28.45 -10.83 -24.21
CA LEU A 159 28.09 -12.24 -24.23
C LEU A 159 28.84 -13.05 -25.27
N VAL A 160 29.19 -12.48 -26.42
CA VAL A 160 29.91 -13.18 -27.48
C VAL A 160 31.44 -13.28 -27.20
N VAL A 161 31.99 -12.39 -26.38
CA VAL A 161 33.42 -12.33 -26.06
C VAL A 161 33.76 -13.09 -24.78
N ASP A 162 32.82 -13.17 -23.83
CA ASP A 162 33.12 -13.73 -22.51
C ASP A 162 32.80 -15.22 -22.46
N SER A 163 33.84 -16.03 -22.19
CA SER A 163 33.72 -17.48 -21.98
C SER A 163 33.08 -17.86 -20.64
N ALA A 164 32.88 -16.88 -19.75
CA ALA A 164 32.10 -17.06 -18.52
C ALA A 164 30.57 -17.06 -18.81
N PRO A 165 29.74 -17.76 -18.03
CA PRO A 165 28.31 -17.65 -18.11
C PRO A 165 27.92 -16.20 -17.74
N GLY A 166 27.81 -15.34 -18.77
CA GLY A 166 27.52 -13.95 -18.59
C GLY A 166 26.05 -13.79 -18.18
N GLU A 167 25.81 -13.40 -16.94
CA GLU A 167 24.49 -12.98 -16.51
C GLU A 167 24.19 -11.59 -17.08
N ILE A 168 23.16 -11.49 -17.93
CA ILE A 168 22.60 -10.21 -18.33
C ILE A 168 21.52 -9.84 -17.33
N ARG A 169 21.73 -8.75 -16.61
CA ARG A 169 20.72 -8.26 -15.67
C ARG A 169 19.53 -7.69 -16.44
N PRO A 170 18.30 -8.22 -16.25
CA PRO A 170 17.12 -7.63 -16.87
C PRO A 170 16.85 -6.23 -16.32
N SER A 171 16.25 -5.37 -17.12
CA SER A 171 15.74 -4.10 -16.63
C SER A 171 14.59 -4.35 -15.66
N VAL A 172 14.66 -3.72 -14.49
CA VAL A 172 13.58 -3.75 -13.50
C VAL A 172 12.44 -2.87 -14.03
N PRO A 173 11.24 -3.43 -14.28
CA PRO A 173 10.12 -2.62 -14.72
C PRO A 173 9.78 -1.51 -13.72
N PRO A 174 9.52 -0.27 -14.15
CA PRO A 174 9.00 0.76 -13.28
C PRO A 174 7.70 0.30 -12.59
N VAL A 175 7.47 0.77 -11.36
CA VAL A 175 6.28 0.39 -10.57
C VAL A 175 4.99 0.71 -11.30
N GLU A 176 4.97 1.79 -12.06
CA GLU A 176 3.82 2.21 -12.87
C GLU A 176 3.52 1.22 -13.99
N VAL A 177 4.55 0.70 -14.66
CA VAL A 177 4.42 -0.32 -15.71
C VAL A 177 3.92 -1.63 -15.11
N LEU A 178 4.46 -2.03 -13.95
CA LEU A 178 4.02 -3.21 -13.24
C LEU A 178 2.53 -3.09 -12.85
N ALA A 179 2.11 -1.94 -12.32
CA ALA A 179 0.72 -1.68 -11.95
C ALA A 179 -0.21 -1.71 -13.18
N GLU A 180 0.17 -1.08 -14.29
CA GLU A 180 -0.60 -1.11 -15.54
C GLU A 180 -0.79 -2.53 -16.06
N LYS A 181 0.26 -3.34 -16.08
CA LYS A 181 0.21 -4.73 -16.55
C LYS A 181 -0.53 -5.65 -15.59
N ALA A 182 -0.45 -5.41 -14.29
CA ALA A 182 -1.28 -6.09 -13.31
C ALA A 182 -2.78 -5.82 -13.52
N GLU A 183 -3.15 -4.57 -13.83
CA GLU A 183 -4.51 -4.19 -14.22
C GLU A 183 -4.96 -4.90 -15.50
N GLU A 184 -4.09 -5.00 -16.51
CA GLU A 184 -4.36 -5.73 -17.73
C GLU A 184 -4.63 -7.21 -17.46
N ILE A 185 -3.79 -7.86 -16.66
CA ILE A 185 -3.99 -9.25 -16.23
C ILE A 185 -5.31 -9.41 -15.45
N ASN A 186 -5.59 -8.50 -14.51
CA ASN A 186 -6.83 -8.51 -13.74
C ASN A 186 -8.06 -8.40 -14.65
N ARG A 187 -8.02 -7.56 -15.68
CA ARG A 187 -9.08 -7.45 -16.68
C ARG A 187 -9.27 -8.75 -17.46
N LEU A 188 -8.18 -9.38 -17.93
CA LEU A 188 -8.23 -10.65 -18.67
C LEU A 188 -8.83 -11.78 -17.82
N LEU A 189 -8.47 -11.86 -16.55
CA LEU A 189 -9.04 -12.83 -15.60
C LEU A 189 -10.53 -12.57 -15.33
N ARG A 190 -10.93 -11.30 -15.23
CA ARG A 190 -12.35 -10.93 -15.10
C ARG A 190 -13.16 -11.33 -16.32
N GLU A 191 -12.66 -11.09 -17.52
CA GLU A 191 -13.28 -11.50 -18.78
C GLU A 191 -13.36 -13.03 -18.91
N ALA A 192 -12.50 -13.76 -18.21
CA ALA A 192 -12.53 -15.21 -18.06
C ALA A 192 -13.48 -15.70 -16.95
N ASP A 193 -14.29 -14.83 -16.37
CA ASP A 193 -15.21 -15.09 -15.26
C ASP A 193 -14.52 -15.59 -13.97
N ILE A 194 -13.24 -15.27 -13.78
CA ILE A 194 -12.53 -15.61 -12.55
C ILE A 194 -12.92 -14.60 -11.46
N LYS A 195 -13.49 -15.11 -10.35
CA LYS A 195 -13.83 -14.29 -9.19
C LYS A 195 -12.59 -13.64 -8.60
N ASP A 196 -12.76 -12.45 -8.03
CA ASP A 196 -11.67 -11.63 -7.50
C ASP A 196 -10.80 -12.40 -6.50
N GLU A 197 -11.39 -13.18 -5.62
CA GLU A 197 -10.72 -13.99 -4.58
C GLU A 197 -9.74 -15.04 -5.14
N PHE A 198 -9.97 -15.54 -6.37
CA PHE A 198 -9.12 -16.57 -7.00
C PHE A 198 -8.10 -16.01 -7.99
N ARG A 199 -8.17 -14.72 -8.39
CA ARG A 199 -7.23 -14.15 -9.37
C ARG A 199 -5.78 -14.23 -8.93
N PRO A 200 -5.43 -13.92 -7.66
CA PRO A 200 -4.06 -14.06 -7.17
C PRO A 200 -3.51 -15.47 -7.33
N SER A 201 -4.33 -16.49 -7.00
CA SER A 201 -3.94 -17.91 -7.12
C SER A 201 -3.69 -18.31 -8.56
N HIS A 202 -4.50 -17.81 -9.51
CA HIS A 202 -4.33 -18.10 -10.94
C HIS A 202 -3.03 -17.48 -11.48
N VAL A 203 -2.71 -16.26 -11.06
CA VAL A 203 -1.45 -15.60 -11.45
C VAL A 203 -0.24 -16.34 -10.85
N ALA A 204 -0.32 -16.71 -9.57
CA ALA A 204 0.74 -17.49 -8.91
C ALA A 204 0.98 -18.84 -9.59
N ALA A 205 -0.09 -19.55 -9.96
CA ALA A 205 0.00 -20.83 -10.69
C ALA A 205 0.71 -20.65 -12.04
N MET A 206 0.34 -19.62 -12.81
CA MET A 206 0.97 -19.32 -14.10
C MET A 206 2.44 -18.92 -13.93
N MET A 207 2.75 -18.12 -12.94
CA MET A 207 4.13 -17.72 -12.64
C MET A 207 4.99 -18.92 -12.23
N LEU A 208 4.49 -19.79 -11.31
CA LEU A 208 5.18 -21.00 -10.89
C LEU A 208 5.41 -21.95 -12.07
N ALA A 209 4.42 -22.14 -12.93
CA ALA A 209 4.55 -22.97 -14.11
C ALA A 209 5.62 -22.41 -15.07
N LEU A 210 5.58 -21.11 -15.37
CA LEU A 210 6.58 -20.44 -16.21
C LEU A 210 7.99 -20.55 -15.61
N TRP A 211 8.09 -20.34 -14.30
CA TRP A 211 9.36 -20.45 -13.57
C TRP A 211 9.92 -21.88 -13.63
N HIS A 212 9.12 -22.87 -13.25
CA HIS A 212 9.53 -24.28 -13.18
C HIS A 212 9.87 -24.84 -14.56
N THR A 213 9.07 -24.57 -15.58
CA THR A 213 9.28 -25.06 -16.95
C THR A 213 10.28 -24.18 -17.73
N LYS A 214 10.87 -23.17 -17.10
CA LYS A 214 11.77 -22.21 -17.75
C LYS A 214 11.14 -21.57 -18.99
N GLY A 215 9.84 -21.27 -18.91
CA GLY A 215 9.05 -20.68 -19.97
C GLY A 215 8.56 -21.67 -21.05
N ASN A 216 8.87 -22.96 -20.95
CA ASN A 216 8.39 -23.99 -21.90
C ASN A 216 6.95 -24.39 -21.59
N LEU A 217 6.02 -23.47 -21.78
CA LEU A 217 4.58 -23.72 -21.75
C LEU A 217 4.01 -23.61 -23.16
N ARG A 218 3.20 -24.57 -23.58
CA ARG A 218 2.43 -24.44 -24.82
C ARG A 218 1.48 -23.26 -24.70
N ARG A 219 1.39 -22.47 -25.77
CA ARG A 219 0.54 -21.27 -25.80
C ARG A 219 -0.81 -21.52 -26.44
N ASP A 220 -1.08 -22.72 -26.93
CA ASP A 220 -2.39 -23.02 -27.49
C ASP A 220 -3.47 -23.08 -26.40
N PRO A 221 -4.66 -22.51 -26.65
CA PRO A 221 -5.75 -22.40 -25.68
C PRO A 221 -6.27 -23.72 -25.11
N GLN A 222 -6.02 -24.84 -25.79
CA GLN A 222 -6.55 -26.15 -25.39
C GLN A 222 -5.65 -26.83 -24.35
N HIS A 223 -4.35 -26.52 -24.35
CA HIS A 223 -3.36 -27.22 -23.53
C HIS A 223 -2.74 -26.35 -22.42
N ILE A 224 -2.70 -25.03 -22.62
CA ILE A 224 -1.99 -24.12 -21.69
C ILE A 224 -2.41 -24.27 -20.23
N LEU A 225 -3.71 -24.42 -19.93
CA LEU A 225 -4.18 -24.53 -18.54
C LEU A 225 -3.75 -25.85 -17.89
N ARG A 226 -3.67 -26.92 -18.68
CA ARG A 226 -3.16 -28.21 -18.22
C ARG A 226 -1.67 -28.12 -17.94
N ASP A 227 -0.91 -27.47 -18.81
CA ASP A 227 0.54 -27.29 -18.65
C ASP A 227 0.84 -26.37 -17.46
N VAL A 228 0.03 -25.35 -17.23
CA VAL A 228 0.12 -24.49 -16.04
C VAL A 228 -0.10 -25.32 -14.76
N ASN A 229 -1.14 -26.14 -14.70
CA ASN A 229 -1.38 -27.00 -13.55
C ASN A 229 -0.26 -28.02 -13.34
N GLY A 230 0.26 -28.62 -14.42
CA GLY A 230 1.40 -29.55 -14.36
C GLY A 230 2.66 -28.88 -13.82
N GLY A 231 3.09 -27.79 -14.45
CA GLY A 231 4.28 -27.06 -14.02
C GLY A 231 4.19 -26.49 -12.60
N CYS A 232 2.99 -26.02 -12.22
CA CYS A 232 2.73 -25.56 -10.86
C CYS A 232 2.83 -26.71 -9.85
N ALA A 233 2.18 -27.85 -10.13
CA ALA A 233 2.24 -29.03 -9.25
C ALA A 233 3.66 -29.59 -9.10
N ASP A 234 4.42 -29.61 -10.18
CA ASP A 234 5.82 -30.05 -10.17
C ASP A 234 6.71 -29.09 -9.35
N ALA A 235 6.47 -27.77 -9.43
CA ALA A 235 7.16 -26.79 -8.61
C ALA A 235 6.94 -27.02 -7.11
N PHE A 236 5.68 -27.23 -6.72
CA PHE A 236 5.34 -27.56 -5.33
C PHE A 236 5.88 -28.93 -4.89
N LEU A 237 5.88 -29.92 -5.76
CA LEU A 237 6.42 -31.24 -5.45
C LEU A 237 7.92 -31.17 -5.18
N HIS A 238 8.66 -30.43 -6.01
CA HIS A 238 10.10 -30.19 -5.80
C HIS A 238 10.40 -29.46 -4.50
N ALA A 239 9.49 -28.57 -4.09
CA ALA A 239 9.55 -27.84 -2.82
C ALA A 239 9.06 -28.65 -1.61
N GLY A 240 8.69 -29.94 -1.77
CA GLY A 240 8.13 -30.75 -0.69
C GLY A 240 6.78 -30.27 -0.16
N LYS A 241 6.00 -29.51 -0.98
CA LYS A 241 4.71 -28.87 -0.64
C LYS A 241 3.58 -29.30 -1.56
N ALA A 242 3.59 -30.54 -2.02
CA ALA A 242 2.59 -31.08 -2.93
C ALA A 242 1.13 -30.94 -2.42
N ASP A 243 0.94 -30.94 -1.09
CA ASP A 243 -0.35 -30.75 -0.42
C ASP A 243 -0.97 -29.36 -0.71
N LEU A 244 -0.16 -28.33 -0.94
CA LEU A 244 -0.63 -26.97 -1.22
C LEU A 244 -0.95 -26.72 -2.69
N ALA A 245 -0.43 -27.53 -3.60
CA ALA A 245 -0.62 -27.35 -5.06
C ALA A 245 -2.09 -27.31 -5.48
N ALA A 246 -2.95 -28.10 -4.82
CA ALA A 246 -4.37 -28.16 -5.13
C ALA A 246 -5.10 -26.83 -4.88
N SER A 247 -4.60 -26.01 -3.95
CA SER A 247 -5.26 -24.76 -3.53
C SER A 247 -5.12 -23.63 -4.55
N ILE A 248 -4.12 -23.68 -5.44
CA ILE A 248 -3.94 -22.65 -6.49
C ILE A 248 -4.10 -23.19 -7.90
N ARG A 249 -4.76 -24.33 -8.04
CA ARG A 249 -5.00 -24.94 -9.33
C ARG A 249 -5.96 -24.14 -10.20
N VAL A 250 -5.61 -23.91 -11.47
CA VAL A 250 -6.49 -23.27 -12.45
C VAL A 250 -7.53 -24.26 -13.00
N GLN A 251 -8.72 -23.76 -13.34
CA GLN A 251 -9.81 -24.58 -13.90
C GLN A 251 -9.55 -24.91 -15.37
N GLU A 252 -9.09 -26.11 -15.69
CA GLU A 252 -8.77 -26.56 -17.05
C GLU A 252 -9.95 -26.48 -18.02
N ALA A 253 -11.18 -26.70 -17.53
CA ALA A 253 -12.40 -26.63 -18.33
C ALA A 253 -12.83 -25.18 -18.66
N ASN A 254 -12.18 -24.15 -18.10
CA ASN A 254 -12.53 -22.77 -18.40
C ASN A 254 -11.94 -22.33 -19.75
N ARG A 255 -12.76 -22.49 -20.81
CA ARG A 255 -12.37 -22.13 -22.18
C ARG A 255 -11.99 -20.65 -22.31
N LYS A 256 -12.71 -19.74 -21.64
CA LYS A 256 -12.42 -18.30 -21.70
C LYS A 256 -11.04 -17.99 -21.08
N LEU A 257 -10.67 -18.68 -20.00
CA LEU A 257 -9.35 -18.57 -19.41
C LEU A 257 -8.28 -19.13 -20.35
N GLY A 258 -8.53 -20.30 -20.97
CA GLY A 258 -7.65 -20.88 -21.97
C GLY A 258 -7.32 -19.92 -23.12
N GLU A 259 -8.34 -19.21 -23.63
CA GLU A 259 -8.17 -18.20 -24.69
C GLU A 259 -7.35 -16.98 -24.28
N ARG A 260 -7.27 -16.65 -22.99
CA ARG A 260 -6.56 -15.47 -22.45
C ARG A 260 -5.22 -15.80 -21.80
N ALA A 261 -5.04 -17.03 -21.39
CA ALA A 261 -3.84 -17.48 -20.71
C ALA A 261 -2.53 -17.26 -21.50
N PRO A 262 -2.48 -17.44 -22.85
CA PRO A 262 -1.28 -17.14 -23.63
C PRO A 262 -0.83 -15.67 -23.47
N ARG A 263 -1.77 -14.74 -23.51
CA ARG A 263 -1.50 -13.31 -23.32
C ARG A 263 -1.04 -13.00 -21.90
N ILE A 264 -1.69 -13.58 -20.88
CA ILE A 264 -1.26 -13.39 -19.48
C ILE A 264 0.17 -13.91 -19.30
N ALA A 265 0.48 -15.09 -19.83
CA ALA A 265 1.81 -15.65 -19.77
C ALA A 265 2.86 -14.76 -20.46
N THR A 266 2.55 -14.22 -21.64
CA THR A 266 3.43 -13.26 -22.34
C THR A 266 3.66 -11.99 -21.52
N ILE A 267 2.62 -11.43 -20.89
CA ILE A 267 2.75 -10.25 -20.02
C ILE A 267 3.70 -10.56 -18.86
N LEU A 268 3.53 -11.70 -18.18
CA LEU A 268 4.37 -12.10 -17.05
C LEU A 268 5.84 -12.31 -17.47
N GLU A 269 6.09 -12.90 -18.62
CA GLU A 269 7.45 -13.06 -19.15
C GLU A 269 8.09 -11.71 -19.50
N ARG A 270 7.36 -10.81 -20.17
CA ARG A 270 7.86 -9.47 -20.52
C ARG A 270 8.17 -8.59 -19.32
N LEU A 271 7.49 -8.77 -18.24
CA LEU A 271 7.80 -8.12 -16.96
C LEU A 271 9.02 -8.73 -16.27
N ASN A 272 9.60 -9.77 -16.83
CA ASN A 272 10.69 -10.55 -16.22
C ASN A 272 10.35 -11.03 -14.80
N VAL A 273 9.06 -11.19 -14.50
CA VAL A 273 8.59 -11.47 -13.13
C VAL A 273 9.19 -12.77 -12.62
N THR A 274 9.25 -13.81 -13.46
CA THR A 274 9.81 -15.11 -13.09
C THR A 274 11.30 -15.06 -12.75
N VAL A 275 12.02 -14.11 -13.31
CA VAL A 275 13.48 -13.94 -13.14
C VAL A 275 13.76 -12.97 -11.98
N LEU A 276 13.03 -11.87 -11.92
CA LEU A 276 13.25 -10.81 -10.94
C LEU A 276 12.57 -11.07 -9.58
N THR A 277 11.61 -11.98 -9.50
CA THR A 277 10.88 -12.28 -8.24
C THR A 277 11.82 -12.80 -7.16
N ALA A 278 12.92 -13.43 -7.55
CA ALA A 278 13.97 -13.80 -6.60
C ALA A 278 14.64 -12.58 -5.94
N GLU A 279 14.76 -11.44 -6.63
CA GLU A 279 15.43 -10.21 -6.15
C GLU A 279 14.48 -9.18 -5.60
N HIS A 280 13.22 -9.17 -6.10
CA HIS A 280 12.22 -8.18 -5.76
C HIS A 280 10.89 -8.85 -5.44
N ASP A 281 10.12 -8.28 -4.52
CA ASP A 281 8.79 -8.79 -4.17
C ASP A 281 7.73 -8.37 -5.20
N TYR A 282 7.90 -8.82 -6.44
CA TYR A 282 6.91 -8.57 -7.49
C TYR A 282 5.59 -9.28 -7.23
N LEU A 283 5.62 -10.45 -6.60
CA LEU A 283 4.41 -11.16 -6.21
C LEU A 283 3.58 -10.35 -5.22
N GLY A 284 4.21 -9.80 -4.18
CA GLY A 284 3.54 -8.91 -3.24
C GLY A 284 2.92 -7.71 -3.94
N GLN A 285 3.64 -7.04 -4.85
CA GLN A 285 3.15 -5.90 -5.61
C GLN A 285 2.01 -6.27 -6.57
N LEU A 286 2.10 -7.41 -7.26
CA LEU A 286 1.03 -7.94 -8.08
C LEU A 286 -0.20 -8.28 -7.23
N TYR A 287 0.00 -8.94 -6.09
CA TYR A 287 -1.09 -9.26 -5.18
C TYR A 287 -1.78 -8.02 -4.62
N GLU A 288 -1.05 -7.00 -4.20
CA GLU A 288 -1.64 -5.73 -3.78
C GLU A 288 -2.57 -5.16 -4.85
N THR A 289 -2.20 -5.26 -6.13
CA THR A 289 -3.04 -4.81 -7.23
C THR A 289 -4.31 -5.65 -7.38
N PHE A 290 -4.21 -6.98 -7.29
CA PHE A 290 -5.37 -7.88 -7.42
C PHE A 290 -6.32 -7.78 -6.24
N PHE A 291 -5.80 -7.66 -5.03
CA PHE A 291 -6.62 -7.54 -3.82
C PHE A 291 -7.38 -6.22 -3.70
N ARG A 292 -6.93 -5.15 -4.39
CA ARG A 292 -7.70 -3.90 -4.49
C ARG A 292 -9.12 -4.09 -4.99
N TYR A 293 -9.37 -5.11 -5.79
CA TYR A 293 -10.68 -5.37 -6.41
C TYR A 293 -11.53 -6.37 -5.65
N THR A 294 -11.00 -7.07 -4.67
CA THR A 294 -11.75 -8.09 -3.91
C THR A 294 -12.73 -7.51 -2.89
N GLY A 295 -12.92 -6.19 -2.86
CA GLY A 295 -13.86 -5.55 -1.93
C GLY A 295 -13.48 -5.71 -0.46
N GLY A 296 -12.23 -5.96 -0.16
CA GLY A 296 -11.52 -5.82 1.12
C GLY A 296 -12.06 -6.51 2.38
N ASN A 297 -13.31 -6.95 2.41
CA ASN A 297 -13.98 -7.23 3.68
C ASN A 297 -14.48 -8.66 3.90
N THR A 298 -14.29 -9.57 2.94
CA THR A 298 -14.85 -10.92 3.10
C THR A 298 -13.99 -11.83 3.97
N ILE A 299 -12.68 -11.52 4.15
CA ILE A 299 -11.74 -12.41 4.88
C ILE A 299 -10.98 -11.70 6.01
N GLY A 300 -11.07 -10.37 6.15
CA GLY A 300 -10.36 -9.62 7.23
C GLY A 300 -8.82 -9.65 7.11
N GLN A 301 -8.29 -10.03 5.96
CA GLN A 301 -6.85 -10.11 5.71
C GLN A 301 -6.35 -8.81 5.10
N TYR A 302 -5.39 -8.16 5.78
CA TYR A 302 -4.72 -6.95 5.33
C TYR A 302 -3.24 -7.23 5.11
N PHE A 303 -2.73 -6.90 3.91
CA PHE A 303 -1.30 -7.04 3.64
C PHE A 303 -0.50 -5.99 4.39
N THR A 304 0.58 -6.43 5.01
CA THR A 304 1.52 -5.51 5.64
C THR A 304 2.38 -4.85 4.56
N PRO A 305 2.37 -3.51 4.42
CA PRO A 305 3.25 -2.83 3.48
C PRO A 305 4.72 -3.17 3.72
N ARG A 306 5.49 -3.37 2.64
CA ARG A 306 6.88 -3.85 2.71
C ARG A 306 7.78 -3.03 3.63
N HIS A 307 7.70 -1.72 3.56
CA HIS A 307 8.51 -0.83 4.40
C HIS A 307 8.21 -0.99 5.89
N VAL A 308 6.94 -1.27 6.26
CA VAL A 308 6.55 -1.58 7.64
C VAL A 308 7.02 -2.96 8.05
N ALA A 309 6.88 -3.96 7.18
CA ALA A 309 7.40 -5.30 7.44
C ALA A 309 8.92 -5.25 7.67
N ARG A 310 9.64 -4.50 6.81
CA ARG A 310 11.09 -4.30 6.96
C ARG A 310 11.44 -3.58 8.26
N MET A 311 10.74 -2.51 8.59
CA MET A 311 10.91 -1.80 9.88
C MET A 311 10.76 -2.75 11.06
N MET A 312 9.76 -3.63 11.04
CA MET A 312 9.53 -4.57 12.15
C MET A 312 10.66 -5.61 12.27
N VAL A 313 11.17 -6.12 11.14
CA VAL A 313 12.34 -7.02 11.09
C VAL A 313 13.58 -6.33 11.65
N ASP A 314 13.83 -5.08 11.24
CA ASP A 314 14.98 -4.29 11.69
C ASP A 314 14.91 -3.96 13.19
N LEU A 315 13.73 -3.63 13.72
CA LEU A 315 13.49 -3.37 15.14
C LEU A 315 13.67 -4.61 16.01
N CYS A 316 13.33 -5.78 15.49
CA CYS A 316 13.67 -7.03 16.17
C CYS A 316 15.17 -7.31 16.15
N GLY A 317 15.91 -6.72 15.21
CA GLY A 317 17.32 -6.99 14.98
C GLY A 317 17.55 -8.40 14.44
N ALA A 318 16.57 -8.93 13.68
CA ALA A 318 16.61 -10.29 13.16
C ALA A 318 17.85 -10.52 12.30
N ASN A 319 18.56 -11.61 12.52
CA ASN A 319 19.82 -11.93 11.86
C ASN A 319 19.91 -13.43 11.49
N SER A 320 20.97 -13.86 10.83
CA SER A 320 21.15 -15.23 10.35
C SER A 320 21.14 -16.31 11.43
N ALA A 321 21.34 -15.96 12.69
CA ALA A 321 21.24 -16.91 13.81
C ALA A 321 19.81 -17.06 14.34
N ASP A 322 18.88 -16.19 13.95
CA ASP A 322 17.52 -16.16 14.48
C ASP A 322 16.59 -17.16 13.77
N THR A 323 15.66 -17.72 14.55
CA THR A 323 14.50 -18.44 14.00
C THR A 323 13.30 -17.51 14.03
N VAL A 324 12.74 -17.24 12.84
CA VAL A 324 11.63 -16.30 12.64
C VAL A 324 10.32 -17.04 12.55
N LEU A 325 9.37 -16.66 13.39
CA LEU A 325 8.02 -17.22 13.47
C LEU A 325 6.99 -16.18 13.02
N ASP A 326 6.09 -16.59 12.14
CA ASP A 326 4.85 -15.85 11.86
C ASP A 326 3.66 -16.79 11.94
N ILE A 327 2.75 -16.52 12.87
CA ILE A 327 1.60 -17.39 13.14
C ILE A 327 0.33 -17.00 12.39
N ALA A 328 0.41 -15.99 11.56
CA ALA A 328 -0.63 -15.53 10.63
C ALA A 328 0.07 -14.98 9.39
N CYS A 329 0.89 -15.82 8.71
CA CYS A 329 1.90 -15.37 7.79
C CYS A 329 1.36 -14.77 6.48
N GLY A 330 0.08 -14.95 6.20
CA GLY A 330 -0.51 -14.42 4.97
C GLY A 330 0.26 -14.92 3.74
N THR A 331 0.68 -14.01 2.87
CA THR A 331 1.51 -14.32 1.69
C THR A 331 3.02 -14.34 1.99
N GLY A 332 3.44 -14.23 3.23
CA GLY A 332 4.85 -14.33 3.66
C GLY A 332 5.64 -13.02 3.61
N GLY A 333 4.97 -11.87 3.68
CA GLY A 333 5.62 -10.56 3.59
C GLY A 333 6.72 -10.31 4.62
N PHE A 334 6.58 -10.79 5.86
CA PHE A 334 7.63 -10.70 6.89
C PHE A 334 8.83 -11.60 6.59
N PHE A 335 8.60 -12.78 6.04
CA PHE A 335 9.69 -13.68 5.65
C PHE A 335 10.50 -13.10 4.51
N VAL A 336 9.83 -12.49 3.52
CA VAL A 336 10.49 -11.74 2.44
C VAL A 336 11.35 -10.61 3.00
N ALA A 337 10.80 -9.81 3.93
CA ALA A 337 11.54 -8.73 4.57
C ALA A 337 12.76 -9.24 5.37
N TYR A 338 12.65 -10.40 6.00
CA TYR A 338 13.77 -11.05 6.68
C TYR A 338 14.85 -11.52 5.70
N MET A 339 14.46 -12.19 4.60
CA MET A 339 15.40 -12.59 3.54
C MET A 339 16.14 -11.40 2.94
N ASP A 340 15.41 -10.32 2.64
CA ASP A 340 16.01 -9.08 2.11
C ASP A 340 17.02 -8.48 3.10
N ARG A 341 16.70 -8.52 4.42
CA ARG A 341 17.63 -8.07 5.45
C ARG A 341 18.92 -8.87 5.49
N LEU A 342 18.85 -10.21 5.39
CA LEU A 342 20.02 -11.08 5.39
C LEU A 342 20.96 -10.74 4.22
N VAL A 343 20.41 -10.49 3.04
CA VAL A 343 21.21 -10.13 1.86
C VAL A 343 21.76 -8.71 1.95
N GLU A 344 20.95 -7.72 2.34
CA GLU A 344 21.34 -6.31 2.28
C GLU A 344 22.19 -5.86 3.46
N VAL A 345 21.92 -6.36 4.67
CA VAL A 345 22.59 -5.91 5.91
C VAL A 345 23.70 -6.84 6.31
N GLU A 346 23.54 -8.16 6.17
CA GLU A 346 24.57 -9.13 6.50
C GLU A 346 25.43 -9.49 5.29
N HIS A 347 25.08 -8.95 4.11
CA HIS A 347 25.82 -9.17 2.85
C HIS A 347 25.99 -10.64 2.48
N LEU A 348 25.01 -11.47 2.86
CA LEU A 348 25.01 -12.88 2.51
C LEU A 348 24.79 -13.08 1.01
N SER A 349 25.43 -14.10 0.47
CA SER A 349 25.08 -14.57 -0.86
C SER A 349 23.64 -15.10 -0.86
N ARG A 350 23.03 -15.13 -2.03
CA ARG A 350 21.68 -15.65 -2.18
C ARG A 350 21.57 -17.11 -1.72
N GLN A 351 22.56 -17.93 -2.05
CA GLN A 351 22.58 -19.33 -1.64
C GLN A 351 22.71 -19.48 -0.13
N ASP A 352 23.61 -18.73 0.51
CA ASP A 352 23.76 -18.76 1.97
C ASP A 352 22.47 -18.31 2.67
N MET A 353 21.79 -17.29 2.13
CA MET A 353 20.48 -16.84 2.65
C MET A 353 19.44 -17.96 2.53
N VAL A 354 19.35 -18.66 1.39
CA VAL A 354 18.41 -19.78 1.19
C VAL A 354 18.70 -20.89 2.18
N ASP A 355 19.95 -21.31 2.32
CA ASP A 355 20.35 -22.39 3.23
C ASP A 355 19.96 -22.07 4.69
N ILE A 356 20.07 -20.80 5.10
CA ILE A 356 19.67 -20.36 6.43
C ILE A 356 18.14 -20.38 6.60
N VAL A 357 17.40 -19.77 5.66
CA VAL A 357 15.95 -19.60 5.84
C VAL A 357 15.19 -20.90 5.79
N GLN A 358 15.65 -21.91 5.06
CA GLN A 358 15.06 -23.24 5.02
C GLN A 358 14.89 -23.87 6.42
N GLU A 359 15.81 -23.58 7.33
CA GLU A 359 15.77 -24.08 8.69
C GLU A 359 15.17 -23.09 9.71
N ARG A 360 15.17 -21.79 9.36
CA ARG A 360 14.93 -20.70 10.31
C ARG A 360 13.61 -19.97 10.17
N ILE A 361 12.83 -20.26 9.13
CA ILE A 361 11.49 -19.69 8.95
C ILE A 361 10.46 -20.72 9.38
N VAL A 362 9.47 -20.26 10.17
CA VAL A 362 8.31 -21.08 10.58
C VAL A 362 7.05 -20.24 10.39
N GLY A 363 6.14 -20.68 9.52
CA GLY A 363 4.91 -19.96 9.20
C GLY A 363 3.65 -20.81 9.37
N PHE A 364 2.59 -20.17 9.84
CA PHE A 364 1.25 -20.75 9.88
C PHE A 364 0.27 -19.83 9.16
N GLU A 365 -0.58 -20.42 8.33
CA GLU A 365 -1.70 -19.74 7.70
C GLU A 365 -2.90 -20.69 7.64
N SER A 366 -4.04 -20.20 8.10
CA SER A 366 -5.24 -21.02 8.18
C SER A 366 -5.94 -21.19 6.83
N GLU A 367 -5.87 -20.14 5.98
CA GLU A 367 -6.55 -20.14 4.68
C GLU A 367 -5.70 -20.86 3.61
N PRO A 368 -6.22 -21.97 3.01
CA PRO A 368 -5.44 -22.80 2.09
C PRO A 368 -4.85 -22.05 0.90
N ASN A 369 -5.64 -21.17 0.27
CA ASN A 369 -5.16 -20.38 -0.87
C ASN A 369 -4.01 -19.45 -0.48
N THR A 370 -4.14 -18.77 0.64
CA THR A 370 -3.12 -17.84 1.16
C THR A 370 -1.86 -18.58 1.60
N ALA A 371 -1.98 -19.74 2.23
CA ALA A 371 -0.84 -20.60 2.55
C ALA A 371 -0.08 -21.06 1.31
N ALA A 372 -0.81 -21.42 0.24
CA ALA A 372 -0.20 -21.79 -1.03
C ALA A 372 0.49 -20.59 -1.71
N LEU A 373 -0.09 -19.39 -1.62
CA LEU A 373 0.55 -18.16 -2.10
C LEU A 373 1.82 -17.82 -1.32
N CYS A 374 1.83 -18.02 -0.01
CA CYS A 374 3.04 -17.90 0.83
C CYS A 374 4.13 -18.86 0.36
N ALA A 375 3.79 -20.14 0.22
CA ALA A 375 4.74 -21.16 -0.23
C ALA A 375 5.26 -20.84 -1.65
N ALA A 376 4.39 -20.39 -2.58
CA ALA A 376 4.81 -19.95 -3.91
C ALA A 376 5.84 -18.80 -3.84
N ASN A 377 5.60 -17.83 -2.97
CA ASN A 377 6.52 -16.70 -2.77
C ASN A 377 7.89 -17.17 -2.24
N MET A 378 7.91 -18.14 -1.33
CA MET A 378 9.16 -18.74 -0.83
C MET A 378 9.88 -19.53 -1.92
N ILE A 379 9.15 -20.35 -2.72
CA ILE A 379 9.71 -21.14 -3.84
C ILE A 379 10.41 -20.21 -4.83
N PHE A 380 9.82 -19.11 -5.23
CA PHE A 380 10.44 -18.14 -6.14
C PHE A 380 11.76 -17.55 -5.61
N ARG A 381 11.90 -17.47 -4.29
CA ARG A 381 13.11 -16.97 -3.65
C ARG A 381 14.14 -18.06 -3.40
N GLY A 382 13.87 -19.27 -3.86
CA GLY A 382 14.77 -20.43 -3.77
C GLY A 382 14.56 -21.26 -2.51
N ASP A 383 13.70 -20.82 -1.57
CA ASP A 383 13.40 -21.62 -0.38
C ASP A 383 12.36 -22.70 -0.70
N GLY A 384 12.86 -23.82 -1.25
CA GLY A 384 12.04 -24.97 -1.65
C GLY A 384 11.58 -25.88 -0.50
N SER A 385 12.07 -25.68 0.74
CA SER A 385 11.74 -26.55 1.87
C SER A 385 11.08 -25.83 3.03
N THR A 386 10.36 -24.77 2.74
CA THR A 386 9.74 -23.88 3.75
C THR A 386 8.94 -24.63 4.78
N ARG A 387 9.06 -24.22 6.04
CA ARG A 387 8.20 -24.69 7.12
C ARG A 387 6.87 -23.91 7.18
N ILE A 388 6.32 -23.58 6.02
CA ILE A 388 4.99 -22.98 5.92
C ILE A 388 3.95 -24.09 6.06
N ARG A 389 3.02 -23.93 6.98
CA ARG A 389 1.98 -24.91 7.29
C ARG A 389 0.60 -24.30 7.13
N GLN A 390 -0.23 -24.95 6.34
CA GLN A 390 -1.66 -24.63 6.33
C GLN A 390 -2.30 -25.22 7.58
N ALA A 391 -2.47 -24.38 8.59
CA ALA A 391 -3.06 -24.76 9.86
C ALA A 391 -3.51 -23.54 10.67
N ASP A 392 -4.51 -23.72 11.52
CA ASP A 392 -4.83 -22.74 12.55
C ASP A 392 -3.79 -22.80 13.66
N SER A 393 -2.96 -21.78 13.75
CA SER A 393 -1.86 -21.65 14.71
C SER A 393 -2.29 -21.69 16.18
N LEU A 394 -3.53 -21.30 16.47
CA LEU A 394 -4.05 -21.23 17.83
C LEU A 394 -4.41 -22.62 18.37
N THR A 395 -4.76 -23.56 17.47
CA THR A 395 -5.28 -24.88 17.85
C THR A 395 -4.36 -26.03 17.46
N VAL A 396 -3.37 -25.80 16.59
CA VAL A 396 -2.46 -26.85 16.11
C VAL A 396 -1.69 -27.50 17.27
N PRO A 397 -1.72 -28.86 17.42
CA PRO A 397 -1.17 -29.54 18.60
C PRO A 397 0.35 -29.47 18.73
N ASP A 398 1.06 -29.52 17.60
CA ASP A 398 2.52 -29.53 17.50
C ASP A 398 3.11 -28.13 17.22
N PHE A 399 2.55 -27.12 17.83
CA PHE A 399 3.05 -25.75 17.77
C PHE A 399 4.46 -25.64 18.39
N PRO A 400 5.39 -24.91 17.78
CA PRO A 400 6.79 -24.85 18.21
C PRO A 400 6.98 -23.95 19.44
N ILE A 401 6.58 -24.41 20.62
CA ILE A 401 6.72 -23.67 21.89
C ILE A 401 8.19 -23.41 22.19
N GLY A 402 8.56 -22.15 22.38
CA GLY A 402 9.93 -21.72 22.70
C GLY A 402 10.95 -21.95 21.59
N GLY A 403 10.51 -22.27 20.38
CA GLY A 403 11.37 -22.63 19.26
C GLY A 403 11.91 -21.46 18.44
N ALA A 404 11.33 -20.27 18.58
CA ALA A 404 11.71 -19.07 17.81
C ALA A 404 12.41 -18.03 18.69
N THR A 405 13.22 -17.18 18.07
CA THR A 405 13.88 -16.04 18.73
C THR A 405 13.24 -14.71 18.32
N VAL A 406 12.63 -14.66 17.15
CA VAL A 406 11.88 -13.51 16.64
C VAL A 406 10.51 -13.98 16.18
N ALA A 407 9.47 -13.26 16.57
CA ALA A 407 8.12 -13.43 16.04
C ALA A 407 7.64 -12.12 15.41
N LEU A 408 7.07 -12.23 14.23
CA LEU A 408 6.54 -11.11 13.45
C LEU A 408 5.13 -11.46 13.03
N MET A 409 4.16 -10.56 13.19
CA MET A 409 2.81 -10.85 12.74
C MET A 409 1.96 -9.61 12.51
N ASN A 410 1.02 -9.75 11.61
CA ASN A 410 -0.12 -8.86 11.44
C ASN A 410 -1.39 -9.73 11.47
N PRO A 411 -1.89 -10.09 12.66
CA PRO A 411 -3.01 -11.02 12.81
C PRO A 411 -4.31 -10.40 12.29
N PRO A 412 -5.32 -11.21 11.95
CA PRO A 412 -6.63 -10.70 11.55
C PRO A 412 -7.27 -9.88 12.67
N PHE A 413 -7.87 -8.74 12.30
CA PHE A 413 -8.57 -7.90 13.27
C PHE A 413 -10.03 -8.32 13.44
N PRO A 414 -10.52 -8.47 14.66
CA PRO A 414 -11.90 -8.88 14.90
C PRO A 414 -12.89 -7.78 14.46
N HIS A 415 -13.86 -8.14 13.63
CA HIS A 415 -14.97 -7.30 13.20
C HIS A 415 -16.22 -7.52 14.05
N LYS A 416 -16.42 -8.75 14.54
CA LYS A 416 -17.56 -9.18 15.37
C LYS A 416 -17.07 -9.63 16.73
N GLY A 417 -17.97 -9.58 17.71
CA GLY A 417 -17.65 -10.05 19.06
C GLY A 417 -17.38 -11.55 19.17
N THR A 418 -17.68 -12.32 18.12
CA THR A 418 -17.42 -13.76 18.01
C THR A 418 -16.06 -14.08 17.40
N ASP A 419 -15.41 -13.09 16.79
CA ASP A 419 -14.12 -13.30 16.15
C ASP A 419 -13.02 -13.43 17.19
N THR A 420 -11.96 -14.18 16.86
CA THR A 420 -10.82 -14.40 17.75
C THR A 420 -10.15 -13.08 18.11
N PRO A 421 -9.94 -12.79 19.40
CA PRO A 421 -9.25 -11.58 19.83
C PRO A 421 -7.79 -11.54 19.38
N VAL A 422 -7.28 -10.36 19.07
CA VAL A 422 -5.86 -10.16 18.70
C VAL A 422 -4.93 -10.60 19.85
N GLU A 423 -5.40 -10.48 21.10
CA GLU A 423 -4.67 -10.91 22.29
C GLU A 423 -4.28 -12.38 22.26
N ASP A 424 -5.14 -13.25 21.72
CA ASP A 424 -4.88 -14.69 21.67
C ASP A 424 -3.73 -14.99 20.70
N PHE A 425 -3.66 -14.28 19.57
CA PHE A 425 -2.52 -14.36 18.66
C PHE A 425 -1.22 -13.83 19.30
N ILE A 426 -1.28 -12.74 20.07
CA ILE A 426 -0.11 -12.20 20.77
C ILE A 426 0.41 -13.22 21.80
N GLU A 427 -0.48 -13.80 22.61
CA GLU A 427 -0.10 -14.81 23.60
C GLU A 427 0.48 -16.04 22.93
N ARG A 428 -0.12 -16.52 21.85
CA ARG A 428 0.38 -17.65 21.06
C ARG A 428 1.75 -17.37 20.43
N GLY A 429 1.95 -16.18 19.87
CA GLY A 429 3.25 -15.74 19.35
C GLY A 429 4.32 -15.70 20.46
N LEU A 430 3.96 -15.20 21.63
CA LEU A 430 4.83 -15.23 22.81
C LEU A 430 5.14 -16.65 23.27
N GLU A 431 4.19 -17.60 23.22
CA GLU A 431 4.45 -19.02 23.52
C GLU A 431 5.51 -19.62 22.59
N GLY A 432 5.46 -19.27 21.29
CA GLY A 432 6.42 -19.73 20.29
C GLY A 432 7.85 -19.22 20.48
N LEU A 433 8.03 -18.11 21.19
CA LEU A 433 9.35 -17.53 21.43
C LEU A 433 10.12 -18.20 22.57
N SER A 434 11.43 -18.24 22.48
CA SER A 434 12.34 -18.47 23.60
C SER A 434 12.40 -17.27 24.55
N VAL A 435 12.88 -17.47 25.77
CA VAL A 435 13.05 -16.37 26.74
C VAL A 435 14.07 -15.36 26.19
N GLY A 436 13.73 -14.08 26.21
CA GLY A 436 14.52 -13.00 25.61
C GLY A 436 14.22 -12.77 24.13
N GLY A 437 13.44 -13.64 23.49
CA GLY A 437 12.97 -13.45 22.12
C GLY A 437 12.04 -12.25 21.99
N LYS A 438 11.99 -11.68 20.79
CA LYS A 438 11.22 -10.46 20.51
C LYS A 438 10.01 -10.75 19.65
N LEU A 439 8.88 -10.11 19.97
CA LEU A 439 7.66 -10.11 19.19
C LEU A 439 7.38 -8.70 18.70
N ALA A 440 7.34 -8.50 17.39
CA ALA A 440 6.76 -7.29 16.79
C ALA A 440 5.40 -7.66 16.16
N VAL A 441 4.35 -6.95 16.56
CA VAL A 441 3.00 -7.24 16.10
C VAL A 441 2.24 -5.94 15.81
N ILE A 442 1.49 -5.94 14.70
CA ILE A 442 0.55 -4.86 14.36
C ILE A 442 -0.77 -5.13 15.06
N VAL A 443 -1.30 -4.13 15.72
CA VAL A 443 -2.52 -4.21 16.52
C VAL A 443 -3.44 -3.01 16.25
N PRO A 444 -4.76 -3.15 16.40
CA PRO A 444 -5.64 -2.00 16.42
C PRO A 444 -5.29 -1.09 17.61
N ALA A 445 -5.19 0.22 17.39
CA ALA A 445 -4.84 1.20 18.43
C ALA A 445 -5.78 1.13 19.64
N SER A 446 -7.02 0.69 19.47
CA SER A 446 -7.99 0.52 20.54
C SER A 446 -7.60 -0.54 21.58
N LEU A 447 -6.77 -1.55 21.21
CA LEU A 447 -6.23 -2.54 22.15
C LEU A 447 -5.34 -1.88 23.20
N LEU A 448 -4.60 -0.86 22.80
CA LEU A 448 -3.59 -0.21 23.63
C LEU A 448 -4.18 0.76 24.66
N SER A 449 -5.43 1.18 24.47
CA SER A 449 -6.05 2.24 25.26
C SER A 449 -7.31 1.83 26.02
N ARG A 450 -8.08 0.82 25.55
CA ARG A 450 -9.31 0.37 26.22
C ARG A 450 -9.03 -0.11 27.64
N SER A 451 -9.92 0.26 28.55
CA SER A 451 -9.99 -0.26 29.93
C SER A 451 -10.67 -1.64 30.02
N GLY A 452 -11.02 -2.06 31.21
CA GLY A 452 -11.72 -3.34 31.44
C GLY A 452 -10.84 -4.55 31.13
N GLN A 453 -11.33 -5.49 30.32
CA GLN A 453 -10.60 -6.73 30.01
C GLN A 453 -9.28 -6.46 29.27
N LYS A 454 -9.26 -5.51 28.33
CA LYS A 454 -8.02 -5.11 27.64
C LYS A 454 -6.99 -4.53 28.59
N GLY A 455 -7.40 -3.74 29.58
CA GLY A 455 -6.52 -3.23 30.64
C GLY A 455 -5.95 -4.37 31.51
N LYS A 456 -6.77 -5.34 31.91
CA LYS A 456 -6.33 -6.52 32.66
C LYS A 456 -5.33 -7.36 31.85
N TRP A 457 -5.56 -7.50 30.56
CA TRP A 457 -4.67 -8.20 29.66
C TRP A 457 -3.30 -7.52 29.59
N ARG A 458 -3.25 -6.19 29.35
CA ARG A 458 -1.97 -5.44 29.34
C ARG A 458 -1.19 -5.60 30.65
N LYS A 459 -1.89 -5.51 31.79
CA LYS A 459 -1.28 -5.74 33.10
C LYS A 459 -0.66 -7.13 33.23
N ARG A 460 -1.36 -8.18 32.73
CA ARG A 460 -0.85 -9.55 32.73
C ARG A 460 0.39 -9.69 31.87
N ILE A 461 0.38 -9.09 30.68
CA ILE A 461 1.53 -9.09 29.77
C ILE A 461 2.75 -8.43 30.44
N LEU A 462 2.60 -7.23 31.03
CA LEU A 462 3.71 -6.55 31.71
C LEU A 462 4.21 -7.32 32.95
N GLY A 463 3.35 -8.13 33.55
CA GLY A 463 3.73 -9.02 34.66
C GLY A 463 4.72 -10.12 34.28
N SER A 464 4.78 -10.50 33.00
CA SER A 464 5.58 -11.63 32.49
C SER A 464 6.56 -11.23 31.38
N HIS A 465 6.31 -10.15 30.65
CA HIS A 465 7.04 -9.70 29.48
C HIS A 465 7.36 -8.21 29.55
N SER A 466 8.32 -7.74 28.76
CA SER A 466 8.65 -6.31 28.69
C SER A 466 8.10 -5.66 27.43
N LEU A 467 7.45 -4.51 27.56
CA LEU A 467 7.09 -3.64 26.46
C LEU A 467 8.30 -2.75 26.11
N LEU A 468 8.87 -2.94 24.92
CA LEU A 468 10.06 -2.24 24.47
C LEU A 468 9.71 -0.97 23.71
N ALA A 469 8.73 -1.05 22.80
CA ALA A 469 8.29 0.07 21.98
C ALA A 469 6.82 -0.03 21.58
N VAL A 470 6.25 1.13 21.29
CA VAL A 470 4.96 1.31 20.63
C VAL A 470 5.13 2.35 19.53
N CYS A 471 4.89 1.95 18.28
CA CYS A 471 4.92 2.84 17.14
C CYS A 471 3.51 2.97 16.55
N GLN A 472 2.90 4.13 16.63
CA GLN A 472 1.67 4.41 15.92
C GLN A 472 1.96 4.54 14.43
N LEU A 473 1.25 3.77 13.62
CA LEU A 473 1.44 3.71 12.18
C LEU A 473 0.56 4.76 11.46
N PRO A 474 0.87 5.11 10.20
CA PRO A 474 0.06 6.05 9.41
C PRO A 474 -1.42 5.67 9.41
N GLY A 475 -2.29 6.66 9.53
CA GLY A 475 -3.74 6.42 9.64
C GLY A 475 -4.35 5.81 8.39
N ASP A 476 -3.75 6.05 7.23
CA ASP A 476 -4.14 5.53 5.91
C ASP A 476 -3.35 4.29 5.48
N LEU A 477 -2.58 3.67 6.39
CA LEU A 477 -1.67 2.56 6.07
C LEU A 477 -2.35 1.41 5.33
N PHE A 478 -3.56 1.07 5.74
CA PHE A 478 -4.35 -0.03 5.19
C PHE A 478 -5.47 0.43 4.24
N GLU A 479 -5.55 1.72 3.92
CA GLU A 479 -6.50 2.19 2.92
C GLU A 479 -6.10 1.78 1.50
N PRO A 480 -7.09 1.51 0.62
CA PRO A 480 -8.55 1.67 0.82
C PRO A 480 -9.23 0.47 1.51
N PHE A 481 -8.49 -0.53 1.97
CA PHE A 481 -9.05 -1.80 2.46
C PHE A 481 -9.63 -1.69 3.87
N ALA A 482 -9.02 -0.86 4.72
CA ALA A 482 -9.51 -0.61 6.07
C ALA A 482 -9.13 0.78 6.57
N SER A 483 -10.10 1.45 7.19
CA SER A 483 -9.90 2.74 7.89
C SER A 483 -9.68 2.49 9.39
N VAL A 484 -8.73 1.63 9.75
CA VAL A 484 -8.41 1.30 11.13
C VAL A 484 -7.07 1.91 11.54
N THR A 485 -7.08 2.71 12.58
CA THR A 485 -5.82 3.19 13.17
C THR A 485 -5.11 2.03 13.85
N THR A 486 -3.87 1.81 13.46
CA THR A 486 -3.04 0.71 13.95
C THR A 486 -1.78 1.21 14.63
N SER A 487 -1.19 0.34 15.44
CA SER A 487 0.12 0.54 16.03
C SER A 487 0.91 -0.75 15.98
N MET A 488 2.21 -0.65 15.85
CA MET A 488 3.13 -1.75 16.08
C MET A 488 3.54 -1.72 17.55
N ILE A 489 3.52 -2.88 18.22
CA ILE A 489 4.12 -3.07 19.54
C ILE A 489 5.29 -4.03 19.45
N LEU A 490 6.34 -3.75 20.22
CA LEU A 490 7.52 -4.59 20.35
C LEU A 490 7.61 -5.09 21.78
N LEU A 491 7.53 -6.41 21.95
CA LEU A 491 7.58 -7.11 23.24
C LEU A 491 8.82 -7.98 23.34
N GLU A 492 9.37 -8.14 24.55
CA GLU A 492 10.40 -9.12 24.85
C GLU A 492 9.85 -10.17 25.81
N LYS A 493 9.97 -11.44 25.45
CA LYS A 493 9.45 -12.57 26.22
C LYS A 493 10.22 -12.85 27.50
N GLY A 494 9.48 -13.20 28.55
CA GLY A 494 10.03 -13.81 29.78
C GLY A 494 10.76 -12.85 30.70
N ARG A 495 10.67 -11.55 30.45
CA ARG A 495 11.22 -10.50 31.34
C ARG A 495 10.10 -9.59 31.82
N LYS A 496 9.75 -9.67 33.09
CA LYS A 496 8.79 -8.74 33.70
C LYS A 496 9.17 -7.30 33.40
N HIS A 497 8.20 -6.51 32.92
CA HIS A 497 8.40 -5.09 32.69
C HIS A 497 8.67 -4.36 34.00
N ARG A 498 9.67 -3.49 34.00
CA ARG A 498 10.02 -2.62 35.11
C ARG A 498 9.89 -1.18 34.70
N PRO A 499 9.33 -0.29 35.54
CA PRO A 499 9.18 1.14 35.20
C PRO A 499 10.47 1.84 34.80
N GLU A 500 11.62 1.41 35.33
CA GLU A 500 12.94 1.92 35.00
C GLU A 500 13.36 1.58 33.58
N ARG A 501 12.79 0.50 32.99
CA ARG A 501 13.00 0.13 31.61
C ARG A 501 12.04 0.94 30.72
N ARG A 502 12.47 2.14 30.36
CA ARG A 502 11.65 3.06 29.56
C ARG A 502 11.24 2.42 28.23
N THR A 503 9.96 2.54 27.89
CA THR A 503 9.38 2.15 26.60
C THR A 503 9.48 3.29 25.63
N ALA A 504 9.89 3.03 24.39
CA ALA A 504 9.87 4.01 23.31
C ALA A 504 8.44 4.14 22.75
N PHE A 505 7.96 5.36 22.60
CA PHE A 505 6.71 5.69 21.93
C PHE A 505 7.02 6.57 20.74
N VAL A 506 6.53 6.18 19.55
CA VAL A 506 6.79 6.88 18.29
C VAL A 506 5.48 7.06 17.51
N ARG A 507 5.37 8.18 16.83
CA ARG A 507 4.33 8.48 15.85
C ARG A 507 4.94 8.46 14.45
N LEU A 508 4.77 7.40 13.70
CA LEU A 508 5.10 7.36 12.28
C LEU A 508 3.93 7.97 11.51
N GLN A 509 4.03 9.24 11.16
CA GLN A 509 2.97 9.97 10.46
C GLN A 509 3.09 9.84 8.95
N HIS A 510 4.32 9.88 8.43
CA HIS A 510 4.63 9.88 7.00
C HIS A 510 5.63 8.77 6.68
N ASP A 511 5.29 7.93 5.74
CA ASP A 511 6.12 6.82 5.28
C ASP A 511 6.57 6.98 3.82
N GLY A 512 6.50 8.21 3.27
CA GLY A 512 6.87 8.53 1.89
C GLY A 512 5.81 8.16 0.85
N LEU A 513 4.65 7.62 1.28
CA LEU A 513 3.57 7.20 0.41
C LEU A 513 2.31 8.06 0.62
N VAL A 514 1.56 8.27 -0.45
CA VAL A 514 0.26 8.96 -0.41
C VAL A 514 -0.81 8.14 -1.09
N LEU A 515 -2.02 8.18 -0.55
CA LEU A 515 -3.19 7.54 -1.18
C LEU A 515 -3.60 8.33 -2.43
N ARG A 516 -3.55 7.69 -3.60
CA ARG A 516 -4.08 8.22 -4.87
C ARG A 516 -5.07 7.24 -5.46
N LYS A 517 -6.30 7.70 -5.68
CA LYS A 517 -7.42 6.86 -6.13
C LYS A 517 -7.60 5.67 -5.16
N SER A 518 -7.09 4.52 -5.47
CA SER A 518 -7.19 3.30 -4.66
C SER A 518 -5.84 2.65 -4.39
N ALA A 519 -4.74 3.42 -4.44
CA ALA A 519 -3.38 2.93 -4.19
C ALA A 519 -2.56 3.93 -3.39
N ARG A 520 -1.71 3.43 -2.50
CA ARG A 520 -0.64 4.21 -1.90
C ARG A 520 0.58 4.18 -2.83
N VAL A 521 1.02 5.35 -3.26
CA VAL A 521 2.11 5.52 -4.23
C VAL A 521 3.19 6.42 -3.66
N PRO A 522 4.47 6.21 -4.01
CA PRO A 522 5.55 7.10 -3.59
C PRO A 522 5.33 8.53 -4.10
N ARG A 523 5.69 9.50 -3.28
CA ARG A 523 5.69 10.90 -3.64
C ARG A 523 6.93 11.59 -3.08
N GLU A 524 7.79 12.11 -3.96
CA GLU A 524 9.05 12.76 -3.58
C GLU A 524 8.89 13.92 -2.59
N SER A 525 7.75 14.63 -2.63
CA SER A 525 7.46 15.74 -1.71
C SER A 525 6.93 15.29 -0.34
N GLU A 526 6.66 13.99 -0.12
CA GLU A 526 6.23 13.50 1.19
C GLU A 526 7.43 13.05 2.01
N PRO A 527 7.49 13.45 3.30
CA PRO A 527 8.52 12.96 4.20
C PRO A 527 8.46 11.44 4.36
N ASN A 528 9.59 10.80 4.51
CA ASN A 528 9.68 9.40 4.91
C ASN A 528 10.37 9.32 6.28
N GLN A 529 9.59 9.06 7.33
CA GLN A 529 10.04 9.02 8.72
C GLN A 529 10.37 7.61 9.21
N VAL A 530 10.40 6.59 8.34
CA VAL A 530 10.60 5.19 8.75
C VAL A 530 11.96 5.00 9.41
N THR A 531 13.02 5.55 8.84
CA THR A 531 14.38 5.50 9.43
C THR A 531 14.44 6.24 10.76
N ASP A 532 13.86 7.44 10.83
CA ASP A 532 13.81 8.23 12.06
C ASP A 532 13.04 7.50 13.17
N ALA A 533 11.97 6.78 12.79
CA ALA A 533 11.20 5.96 13.75
C ALA A 533 12.02 4.78 14.29
N ILE A 534 12.80 4.10 13.45
CA ILE A 534 13.71 3.04 13.87
C ILE A 534 14.77 3.60 14.83
N ASP A 535 15.37 4.72 14.48
CA ASP A 535 16.39 5.38 15.32
C ASP A 535 15.81 5.86 16.65
N ALA A 536 14.62 6.45 16.64
CA ALA A 536 13.93 6.89 17.85
C ALA A 536 13.61 5.72 18.79
N ILE A 537 13.22 4.56 18.26
CA ILE A 537 12.93 3.35 19.06
C ILE A 537 14.22 2.78 19.63
N ASN A 538 15.24 2.57 18.81
CA ASN A 538 16.49 1.93 19.20
C ASN A 538 17.26 2.78 20.24
N ASN A 539 17.30 4.09 20.02
CA ASN A 539 18.06 5.03 20.87
C ASN A 539 17.21 5.74 21.93
N LYS A 540 15.90 5.43 21.99
CA LYS A 540 14.94 6.05 22.93
C LYS A 540 14.96 7.57 22.91
N LEU A 541 14.94 8.13 21.69
CA LEU A 541 15.00 9.56 21.46
C LEU A 541 13.70 10.25 21.86
N ASN A 542 13.84 11.49 22.35
CA ASN A 542 12.71 12.36 22.63
C ASN A 542 12.67 13.49 21.59
N ALA A 543 11.56 13.60 20.88
CA ALA A 543 11.29 14.68 19.94
C ALA A 543 9.80 15.02 20.02
N ASP A 544 9.49 16.28 20.31
CA ASP A 544 8.11 16.73 20.49
C ASP A 544 7.24 16.43 19.27
N GLY A 545 6.05 15.93 19.50
CA GLY A 545 5.12 15.51 18.44
C GLY A 545 5.47 14.22 17.71
N PHE A 546 6.70 13.70 17.85
CA PHE A 546 7.19 12.53 17.11
C PHE A 546 7.51 11.33 18.01
N SER A 547 8.34 11.50 19.03
CA SER A 547 8.80 10.39 19.86
C SER A 547 9.05 10.75 21.32
N THR A 548 8.95 9.76 22.18
CA THR A 548 9.38 9.88 23.58
C THR A 548 9.71 8.53 24.16
N ALA A 549 10.60 8.48 25.14
CA ALA A 549 10.78 7.34 25.99
C ALA A 549 10.17 7.61 27.37
N ALA A 550 9.29 6.73 27.84
CA ALA A 550 8.56 6.90 29.08
C ALA A 550 8.49 5.63 29.92
N SER A 551 8.32 5.79 31.23
CA SER A 551 7.98 4.69 32.14
C SER A 551 6.52 4.29 31.95
N VAL A 552 6.26 2.98 31.90
CA VAL A 552 4.92 2.43 31.78
C VAL A 552 4.58 1.67 33.08
N SER A 553 3.55 2.12 33.77
CA SER A 553 3.02 1.38 34.93
C SER A 553 2.10 0.23 34.50
N GLU A 554 1.89 -0.74 35.39
CA GLU A 554 1.08 -1.94 35.08
C GLU A 554 -0.36 -1.62 34.66
N ASP A 555 -0.93 -0.53 35.15
CA ASP A 555 -2.31 -0.12 34.85
C ASP A 555 -2.40 0.94 33.74
N ALA A 556 -1.26 1.35 33.17
CA ALA A 556 -1.22 2.41 32.16
C ALA A 556 -1.75 1.92 30.79
N GLU A 557 -2.25 2.87 30.00
CA GLU A 557 -2.47 2.66 28.57
C GLU A 557 -1.13 2.62 27.83
N TRP A 558 -1.11 1.94 26.66
CA TRP A 558 0.10 1.84 25.83
C TRP A 558 0.01 2.71 24.57
N SER A 559 -0.98 3.58 24.46
CA SER A 559 -1.14 4.45 23.30
C SER A 559 -0.02 5.49 23.22
N ALA A 560 0.67 5.61 22.10
CA ALA A 560 1.68 6.63 21.86
C ALA A 560 1.17 8.06 22.15
N GLY A 561 -0.10 8.31 21.79
CA GLY A 561 -0.77 9.59 22.02
C GLY A 561 -0.95 9.97 23.51
N ALA A 562 -0.68 9.05 24.46
CA ALA A 562 -0.72 9.33 25.88
C ALA A 562 0.62 9.84 26.43
N TYR A 563 1.71 9.56 25.73
CA TYR A 563 3.07 9.82 26.22
C TYR A 563 3.80 10.90 25.44
N ILE A 564 3.63 10.96 24.13
CA ILE A 564 4.31 11.94 23.29
C ILE A 564 3.76 13.34 23.63
N ALA A 565 4.65 14.29 23.94
CA ALA A 565 4.26 15.68 24.19
C ALA A 565 3.57 16.29 22.95
N SER A 566 2.62 17.22 23.19
CA SER A 566 2.04 17.99 22.10
C SER A 566 3.10 18.95 21.59
N ALA A 567 3.37 18.93 20.28
CA ALA A 567 4.14 19.97 19.62
C ALA A 567 3.18 20.92 18.91
N VAL A 568 3.57 22.17 18.80
CA VAL A 568 2.91 23.06 17.84
C VAL A 568 3.22 22.49 16.45
N PRO A 569 2.18 22.14 15.64
CA PRO A 569 2.42 21.65 14.28
C PRO A 569 3.29 22.63 13.49
N ASP A 570 4.05 22.11 12.52
CA ASP A 570 4.79 23.02 11.65
C ASP A 570 3.81 23.95 10.89
N GLU A 571 4.31 25.12 10.49
CA GLU A 571 3.44 26.14 9.87
C GLU A 571 2.79 25.64 8.57
N ALA A 572 3.44 24.78 7.82
CA ALA A 572 2.90 24.22 6.59
C ALA A 572 1.79 23.19 6.85
N GLU A 573 1.95 22.33 7.86
CA GLU A 573 0.91 21.39 8.29
C GLU A 573 -0.30 22.16 8.84
N LEU A 574 -0.05 23.18 9.65
CA LEU A 574 -1.11 23.99 10.23
C LEU A 574 -1.88 24.78 9.17
N ARG A 575 -1.19 25.37 8.19
CA ARG A 575 -1.83 26.05 7.04
C ARG A 575 -2.71 25.10 6.26
N ARG A 576 -2.27 23.86 6.00
CA ARG A 576 -3.08 22.82 5.36
C ARG A 576 -4.32 22.49 6.18
N ALA A 577 -4.19 22.32 7.49
CA ALA A 577 -5.31 22.04 8.38
C ALA A 577 -6.33 23.19 8.39
N ILE A 578 -5.87 24.44 8.42
CA ILE A 578 -6.68 25.65 8.35
C ILE A 578 -7.44 25.72 7.02
N ASP A 579 -6.76 25.52 5.88
CA ASP A 579 -7.41 25.49 4.56
C ASP A 579 -8.50 24.40 4.47
N VAL A 580 -8.32 23.26 5.14
CA VAL A 580 -9.34 22.21 5.24
C VAL A 580 -10.55 22.73 6.04
N GLN A 581 -10.33 23.39 7.19
CA GLN A 581 -11.42 23.94 8.00
C GLN A 581 -12.22 25.00 7.24
N LEU A 582 -11.54 25.93 6.60
CA LEU A 582 -12.19 26.99 5.83
C LEU A 582 -12.98 26.47 4.63
N ARG A 583 -12.44 25.46 3.91
CA ARG A 583 -13.17 24.80 2.82
C ARG A 583 -14.38 24.05 3.31
N ARG A 584 -14.32 23.36 4.44
CA ARG A 584 -15.47 22.67 5.06
C ARG A 584 -16.57 23.67 5.46
N MET A 585 -16.18 24.79 6.03
CA MET A 585 -17.10 25.90 6.35
C MET A 585 -17.76 26.44 5.08
N ALA A 586 -17.01 26.77 4.04
CA ALA A 586 -17.54 27.23 2.76
C ALA A 586 -18.50 26.19 2.14
N SER A 587 -18.13 24.91 2.16
CA SER A 587 -18.96 23.82 1.64
C SER A 587 -20.28 23.67 2.39
N PHE A 588 -20.30 23.89 3.71
CA PHE A 588 -21.52 23.90 4.51
C PHE A 588 -22.50 24.96 3.97
N TYR A 589 -22.06 26.21 3.83
CA TYR A 589 -22.91 27.28 3.31
C TYR A 589 -23.34 27.09 1.85
N THR A 590 -22.45 26.55 1.02
CA THR A 590 -22.80 26.25 -0.38
C THR A 590 -23.91 25.21 -0.47
N ARG A 591 -23.93 24.24 0.43
CA ARG A 591 -24.92 23.16 0.43
C ARG A 591 -26.22 23.53 1.11
N TYR A 592 -26.18 24.25 2.22
CA TYR A 592 -27.27 24.42 3.14
C TYR A 592 -27.72 25.88 3.29
N ALA A 593 -27.48 26.71 2.29
CA ALA A 593 -27.79 28.11 2.32
C ALA A 593 -29.31 28.39 2.56
N ALA A 594 -30.19 27.57 1.96
CA ALA A 594 -31.64 27.69 2.11
C ALA A 594 -32.06 27.42 3.56
N GLU A 595 -31.60 26.31 4.12
CA GLU A 595 -31.92 25.86 5.47
C GLU A 595 -31.37 26.83 6.52
N VAL A 596 -30.19 27.41 6.29
CA VAL A 596 -29.61 28.46 7.15
C VAL A 596 -30.53 29.70 7.19
N ILE A 597 -30.99 30.16 6.04
CA ILE A 597 -31.88 31.32 5.98
C ILE A 597 -33.27 30.99 6.60
N GLU A 598 -33.78 29.78 6.42
CA GLU A 598 -35.04 29.35 7.08
C GLU A 598 -34.87 29.29 8.60
N GLN A 599 -33.79 28.80 9.11
CA GLN A 599 -33.49 28.82 10.55
C GLN A 599 -33.43 30.25 11.10
N GLN A 600 -32.80 31.18 10.38
CA GLN A 600 -32.76 32.59 10.81
C GLN A 600 -34.15 33.21 10.86
N ARG A 601 -35.05 32.82 9.96
CA ARG A 601 -36.48 33.23 10.02
C ARG A 601 -37.17 32.66 11.24
N ALA A 602 -36.98 31.36 11.52
CA ALA A 602 -37.59 30.70 12.69
C ALA A 602 -37.07 31.28 14.02
N ILE A 603 -35.81 31.69 14.09
CA ILE A 603 -35.27 32.44 15.24
C ILE A 603 -35.93 33.84 15.33
N GLY A 604 -36.05 34.53 14.21
CA GLY A 604 -36.70 35.86 14.16
C GLY A 604 -38.18 35.85 14.49
N SER A 605 -38.90 34.75 14.22
CA SER A 605 -40.33 34.58 14.62
C SER A 605 -40.49 34.12 16.08
N GLY A 606 -39.43 33.66 16.73
CA GLY A 606 -39.48 33.11 18.08
C GLY A 606 -39.83 31.61 18.14
N ASP A 607 -39.77 30.91 17.00
CA ASP A 607 -40.02 29.47 16.94
C ASP A 607 -38.81 28.67 17.47
N ILE A 608 -37.63 29.29 17.50
CA ILE A 608 -36.39 28.73 18.07
C ILE A 608 -35.82 29.73 19.09
N ASP A 609 -35.64 29.27 20.31
CA ASP A 609 -35.03 30.07 21.38
C ASP A 609 -33.48 30.06 21.24
N LEU A 610 -32.88 31.25 21.24
CA LEU A 610 -31.42 31.35 21.33
C LEU A 610 -30.94 31.36 22.78
N CYS A 611 -30.19 30.37 23.14
CA CYS A 611 -29.67 30.16 24.49
C CYS A 611 -28.15 30.36 24.58
N HIS A 612 -27.69 31.00 25.65
CA HIS A 612 -26.28 30.95 26.03
C HIS A 612 -25.97 29.58 26.66
N TYR A 613 -24.97 28.87 26.17
CA TYR A 613 -24.65 27.53 26.66
C TYR A 613 -24.48 27.48 28.18
N ARG A 614 -23.87 28.50 28.76
CA ARG A 614 -23.63 28.58 30.22
C ARG A 614 -24.94 28.70 31.01
N SER A 615 -26.03 29.21 30.42
CA SER A 615 -27.35 29.35 31.10
C SER A 615 -28.13 28.05 31.18
N ILE A 616 -27.81 27.08 30.32
CA ILE A 616 -28.55 25.81 30.28
C ILE A 616 -27.77 24.64 30.94
N LEU A 617 -26.51 24.89 31.36
CA LEU A 617 -25.70 23.88 32.04
C LEU A 617 -26.09 23.73 33.51
N PRO A 618 -26.17 22.51 34.04
CA PRO A 618 -26.21 22.26 35.47
C PRO A 618 -24.99 22.81 36.19
N ASP A 619 -25.11 23.38 37.37
CA ASP A 619 -24.03 23.96 38.17
C ASP A 619 -22.87 23.01 38.44
N THR A 620 -23.13 21.69 38.54
CA THR A 620 -22.12 20.66 38.70
C THR A 620 -21.17 20.52 37.49
N ARG A 621 -21.64 20.83 36.26
CA ARG A 621 -20.86 20.82 35.05
C ARG A 621 -19.99 22.09 34.92
N LEU A 622 -20.52 23.24 35.35
CA LEU A 622 -19.77 24.49 35.41
C LEU A 622 -18.61 24.41 36.40
N GLN A 623 -18.79 23.77 37.57
CA GLN A 623 -17.74 23.57 38.57
C GLN A 623 -16.62 22.67 38.08
N ASN A 624 -16.91 21.67 37.25
CA ASN A 624 -15.90 20.78 36.68
C ASN A 624 -15.08 21.47 35.56
N ALA A 625 -15.69 22.35 34.76
CA ALA A 625 -15.01 23.11 33.74
C ALA A 625 -13.95 24.09 34.32
N SER A 626 -14.21 24.69 35.50
CA SER A 626 -13.31 25.61 36.15
C SER A 626 -12.04 24.98 36.76
N ARG A 627 -11.93 23.64 36.76
CA ARG A 627 -10.78 22.88 37.32
C ARG A 627 -9.78 22.43 36.26
N LEU A 628 -10.00 22.77 34.99
CA LEU A 628 -9.07 22.41 33.93
C LEU A 628 -7.81 23.31 33.98
N PRO A 629 -6.62 22.80 33.56
CA PRO A 629 -5.44 23.60 33.44
C PRO A 629 -5.70 24.87 32.62
N ALA A 630 -5.36 26.03 33.14
CA ALA A 630 -5.63 27.32 32.50
C ALA A 630 -4.34 28.01 32.11
N GLU A 631 -3.43 27.32 31.42
CA GLU A 631 -2.20 27.91 30.90
C GLU A 631 -2.54 28.81 29.70
N ALA A 632 -2.04 30.04 29.71
CA ALA A 632 -2.20 30.94 28.57
C ALA A 632 -1.60 30.35 27.30
N GLY A 633 -2.24 30.53 26.17
CA GLY A 633 -1.79 29.94 24.90
C GLY A 633 -2.12 28.46 24.72
N THR A 634 -2.95 27.88 25.59
CA THR A 634 -3.50 26.52 25.41
C THR A 634 -5.01 26.54 25.14
N ILE A 635 -5.54 25.42 24.63
CA ILE A 635 -6.99 25.28 24.46
C ILE A 635 -7.74 25.57 25.77
N GLY A 636 -7.31 25.01 26.91
CA GLY A 636 -7.94 25.25 28.20
C GLY A 636 -7.74 26.66 28.75
N GLY A 637 -6.69 27.38 28.32
CA GLY A 637 -6.46 28.77 28.63
C GLY A 637 -7.38 29.73 27.91
N GLU A 638 -7.73 29.42 26.64
CA GLU A 638 -8.53 30.29 25.78
C GLU A 638 -10.02 29.92 25.76
N PHE A 639 -10.36 28.64 26.05
CA PHE A 639 -11.72 28.13 25.95
C PHE A 639 -12.20 27.43 27.23
N ASP A 640 -13.50 27.52 27.48
CA ASP A 640 -14.21 26.64 28.41
C ASP A 640 -14.75 25.44 27.63
N ILE A 641 -14.52 24.22 28.13
CA ILE A 641 -14.80 22.99 27.42
C ILE A 641 -15.93 22.22 28.08
N TYR A 642 -16.99 21.95 27.35
CA TYR A 642 -18.19 21.27 27.83
C TYR A 642 -18.53 20.06 26.98
N TYR A 643 -19.40 19.18 27.50
CA TYR A 643 -20.06 18.14 26.71
C TYR A 643 -21.32 18.71 26.05
N GLY A 644 -21.70 18.21 24.89
CA GLY A 644 -22.94 18.56 24.24
C GLY A 644 -24.19 18.14 25.04
N MET A 645 -25.32 18.22 24.41
CA MET A 645 -26.65 18.08 25.04
C MET A 645 -27.06 16.62 25.09
N LYS A 646 -27.43 16.13 26.29
CA LYS A 646 -27.91 14.76 26.49
C LYS A 646 -29.22 14.45 25.81
N GLU A 647 -30.08 15.48 25.69
CA GLU A 647 -31.37 15.41 25.03
C GLU A 647 -31.27 14.99 23.57
N LEU A 648 -30.13 15.20 22.96
CA LEU A 648 -29.78 14.80 21.58
C LEU A 648 -29.05 13.47 21.48
N HIS A 649 -28.90 12.72 22.60
CA HIS A 649 -28.24 11.41 22.57
C HIS A 649 -29.02 10.39 21.71
N SER A 650 -30.31 10.28 21.97
CA SER A 650 -31.25 9.61 21.07
C SER A 650 -32.08 10.67 20.36
N ARG A 651 -32.10 10.58 19.04
CA ARG A 651 -32.91 11.47 18.21
C ARG A 651 -34.20 10.81 17.78
N GLU A 652 -34.55 9.67 18.38
CA GLU A 652 -35.81 8.98 18.16
C GLU A 652 -37.00 9.87 18.63
N GLY A 653 -37.96 10.12 17.75
CA GLY A 653 -39.10 10.93 18.03
C GLY A 653 -38.95 12.45 17.78
N ILE A 654 -37.73 12.91 17.39
CA ILE A 654 -37.54 14.30 16.98
C ILE A 654 -37.74 14.37 15.46
N GLY A 655 -38.78 15.05 15.02
CA GLY A 655 -39.13 15.21 13.60
C GLY A 655 -38.21 16.21 12.87
N PRO A 656 -38.39 16.32 11.54
CA PRO A 656 -37.76 17.39 10.77
C PRO A 656 -38.20 18.77 11.24
N GLY A 657 -37.31 19.75 11.27
CA GLY A 657 -37.62 21.11 11.73
C GLY A 657 -36.55 22.09 11.23
N HIS A 658 -36.36 23.18 11.97
CA HIS A 658 -35.51 24.29 11.53
C HIS A 658 -34.24 24.48 12.41
N THR A 659 -34.05 23.70 13.46
CA THR A 659 -32.86 23.82 14.33
C THR A 659 -31.71 22.95 13.79
N LEU A 660 -30.58 23.56 13.48
CA LEU A 660 -29.37 22.88 13.08
C LEU A 660 -28.85 21.98 14.20
N ILE A 661 -28.67 20.71 13.92
CA ILE A 661 -28.10 19.73 14.86
C ILE A 661 -26.70 19.30 14.42
N ILE A 662 -25.74 19.44 15.34
CA ILE A 662 -24.37 18.98 15.17
C ILE A 662 -24.18 17.62 15.84
N SER A 663 -23.51 16.72 15.16
CA SER A 663 -23.22 15.35 15.61
C SER A 663 -21.76 14.93 15.30
N PRO A 664 -21.28 13.81 15.84
CA PRO A 664 -19.89 13.38 15.65
C PRO A 664 -19.64 12.77 14.24
N THR A 665 -19.87 13.56 13.19
CA THR A 665 -19.62 13.23 11.78
C THR A 665 -18.54 14.14 11.19
N GLU A 666 -17.86 13.68 10.15
CA GLU A 666 -16.86 14.47 9.40
C GLU A 666 -17.48 15.30 8.27
N ASN A 667 -18.74 15.04 7.94
CA ASN A 667 -19.40 15.64 6.81
C ASN A 667 -19.98 17.03 7.15
N TYR A 668 -19.93 17.94 6.19
CA TYR A 668 -20.62 19.22 6.18
C TYR A 668 -20.58 19.99 7.50
N ASN A 669 -19.37 20.22 8.00
CA ASN A 669 -19.13 20.96 9.25
C ASN A 669 -19.74 20.30 10.51
N GLY A 670 -19.82 18.96 10.54
CA GLY A 670 -20.44 18.21 11.64
C GLY A 670 -21.97 18.17 11.61
N THR A 671 -22.59 18.59 10.52
CA THR A 671 -24.04 18.68 10.38
C THR A 671 -24.69 17.30 10.34
N TYR A 672 -25.63 17.05 11.24
CA TYR A 672 -26.54 15.92 11.16
C TYR A 672 -27.76 16.23 10.28
N GLY A 673 -28.34 17.41 10.46
CA GLY A 673 -29.53 17.90 9.77
C GLY A 673 -30.24 18.96 10.57
N TRP A 674 -31.46 19.31 10.13
CA TRP A 674 -32.36 20.25 10.81
C TRP A 674 -33.51 19.47 11.42
N LEU A 675 -33.68 19.61 12.74
CA LEU A 675 -34.72 18.92 13.49
C LEU A 675 -35.63 19.90 14.21
N ASP A 676 -36.82 19.41 14.64
CA ASP A 676 -37.76 20.15 15.48
C ASP A 676 -37.29 20.15 16.94
N PHE A 677 -36.27 20.98 17.21
CA PHE A 677 -35.68 21.13 18.52
C PHE A 677 -35.85 22.57 19.00
N PRO A 678 -36.30 22.81 20.24
CA PRO A 678 -36.87 24.09 20.65
C PRO A 678 -35.87 25.22 20.85
N TYR A 679 -34.54 24.90 20.94
CA TYR A 679 -33.53 25.94 21.16
C TYR A 679 -32.24 25.64 20.46
N ALA A 680 -31.48 26.69 20.17
CA ALA A 680 -30.13 26.63 19.61
C ALA A 680 -29.16 27.46 20.46
N LEU A 681 -27.87 27.06 20.44
CA LEU A 681 -26.81 27.80 21.10
C LEU A 681 -26.40 29.02 20.27
N HIS A 682 -26.12 30.13 20.94
CA HIS A 682 -25.47 31.27 20.29
C HIS A 682 -24.17 30.82 19.59
N PRO A 683 -23.95 31.25 18.34
CA PRO A 683 -22.83 30.80 17.52
C PRO A 683 -21.46 31.31 17.99
N SER A 684 -20.43 31.01 17.18
CA SER A 684 -19.02 31.38 17.36
C SER A 684 -18.32 30.58 18.47
N PHE A 685 -18.35 29.27 18.29
CA PHE A 685 -17.64 28.30 19.12
C PHE A 685 -17.09 27.15 18.27
N VAL A 686 -16.29 26.28 18.88
CA VAL A 686 -15.76 25.09 18.23
C VAL A 686 -16.45 23.83 18.76
N THR A 687 -16.81 22.92 17.89
CA THR A 687 -17.23 21.56 18.25
C THR A 687 -16.16 20.55 17.89
N VAL A 688 -16.04 19.48 18.66
CA VAL A 688 -15.13 18.36 18.36
C VAL A 688 -15.77 17.02 18.69
N ALA A 689 -15.70 16.08 17.76
CA ALA A 689 -16.31 14.75 17.88
C ALA A 689 -15.57 13.87 18.90
N GLN A 690 -16.29 13.28 19.86
CA GLN A 690 -15.75 12.30 20.83
C GLN A 690 -15.91 10.86 20.37
N THR A 691 -16.91 10.58 19.56
CA THR A 691 -17.24 9.27 18.97
C THR A 691 -17.36 9.44 17.46
N GLY A 692 -17.73 8.40 16.72
CA GLY A 692 -17.82 8.51 15.27
C GLY A 692 -16.51 8.94 14.64
N SER A 693 -16.46 10.09 14.01
CA SER A 693 -15.25 10.69 13.42
C SER A 693 -14.41 11.40 14.51
N ILE A 694 -13.82 10.60 15.43
CA ILE A 694 -13.15 11.09 16.63
C ILE A 694 -12.06 12.13 16.28
N GLY A 695 -12.14 13.28 16.96
CA GLY A 695 -11.16 14.38 16.82
C GLY A 695 -11.43 15.32 15.65
N GLU A 696 -12.45 15.05 14.82
CA GLU A 696 -12.90 16.03 13.84
C GLU A 696 -13.50 17.24 14.56
N ALA A 697 -12.94 18.40 14.26
CA ALA A 697 -13.31 19.66 14.88
C ALA A 697 -13.82 20.67 13.85
N PHE A 698 -14.79 21.49 14.22
CA PHE A 698 -15.42 22.44 13.33
C PHE A 698 -15.76 23.75 14.04
N VAL A 699 -15.65 24.85 13.32
CA VAL A 699 -16.10 26.16 13.79
C VAL A 699 -17.59 26.30 13.47
N GLN A 700 -18.40 26.55 14.47
CA GLN A 700 -19.85 26.75 14.34
C GLN A 700 -20.16 28.26 14.31
N LEU A 701 -20.56 28.77 13.16
CA LEU A 701 -20.93 30.16 12.95
C LEU A 701 -22.44 30.39 12.88
N GLU A 702 -23.22 29.31 12.82
CA GLU A 702 -24.66 29.33 12.89
C GLU A 702 -25.17 28.90 14.28
N PRO A 703 -26.27 29.41 14.76
CA PRO A 703 -26.96 28.86 15.91
C PRO A 703 -27.20 27.36 15.71
N CYS A 704 -26.83 26.53 16.68
CA CYS A 704 -26.99 25.09 16.56
C CYS A 704 -27.17 24.43 17.92
N ALA A 705 -27.77 23.25 17.93
CA ALA A 705 -27.75 22.35 19.07
C ALA A 705 -26.75 21.23 18.86
N VAL A 706 -26.02 20.82 19.89
CA VAL A 706 -24.88 19.93 19.79
C VAL A 706 -25.15 18.64 20.56
N ASN A 707 -24.99 17.49 19.89
CA ASN A 707 -25.11 16.17 20.49
C ASN A 707 -24.06 15.93 21.56
N ASP A 708 -24.35 15.16 22.61
CA ASP A 708 -23.45 14.88 23.75
C ASP A 708 -22.24 14.00 23.41
N ASP A 709 -22.21 13.40 22.23
CA ASP A 709 -21.03 12.75 21.67
C ASP A 709 -20.03 13.74 21.03
N CYS A 710 -20.29 15.04 21.17
CA CYS A 710 -19.36 16.13 20.84
C CYS A 710 -18.98 16.93 22.09
N LEU A 711 -17.77 17.51 22.07
CA LEU A 711 -17.41 18.58 22.99
C LEU A 711 -17.68 19.93 22.35
N VAL A 712 -17.99 20.91 23.19
CA VAL A 712 -18.23 22.32 22.84
C VAL A 712 -17.15 23.16 23.51
N LEU A 713 -16.40 23.92 22.73
CA LEU A 713 -15.36 24.83 23.20
C LEU A 713 -15.89 26.27 23.03
N LEU A 714 -16.23 26.89 24.12
CA LEU A 714 -16.67 28.29 24.16
C LEU A 714 -15.52 29.23 24.50
N PRO A 715 -15.36 30.39 23.83
CA PRO A 715 -14.43 31.41 24.30
C PRO A 715 -14.63 31.70 25.79
N LYS A 716 -13.56 32.01 26.52
CA LYS A 716 -13.65 32.32 27.95
C LYS A 716 -14.71 33.42 28.25
N ALA A 717 -15.34 33.36 29.42
CA ALA A 717 -16.34 34.32 29.83
C ALA A 717 -15.80 35.77 29.74
N GLY A 718 -16.55 36.65 29.02
CA GLY A 718 -16.14 38.03 28.79
C GLY A 718 -15.18 38.26 27.61
N ALA A 719 -14.65 37.19 27.00
CA ALA A 719 -13.86 37.31 25.77
C ALA A 719 -14.80 37.47 24.57
N LYS A 720 -14.46 38.35 23.63
CA LYS A 720 -15.14 38.42 22.34
C LYS A 720 -14.73 37.22 21.50
N PRO A 721 -15.64 36.57 20.78
CA PRO A 721 -15.32 35.55 19.80
C PRO A 721 -14.37 36.12 18.75
N ASP A 722 -13.24 35.45 18.55
CA ASP A 722 -12.24 35.79 17.53
C ASP A 722 -12.21 34.64 16.52
N LEU A 723 -12.64 34.87 15.29
CA LEU A 723 -12.73 33.84 14.25
C LEU A 723 -11.37 33.22 13.95
N THR A 724 -10.29 34.02 13.98
CA THR A 724 -8.92 33.51 13.80
C THR A 724 -8.58 32.48 14.89
N LYS A 725 -8.86 32.78 16.15
CA LYS A 725 -8.64 31.84 17.27
C LYS A 725 -9.51 30.60 17.17
N LEU A 726 -10.76 30.72 16.74
CA LEU A 726 -11.66 29.57 16.56
C LEU A 726 -11.15 28.63 15.46
N VAL A 727 -10.71 29.18 14.31
CA VAL A 727 -10.14 28.41 13.21
C VAL A 727 -8.83 27.73 13.62
N LEU A 728 -7.95 28.44 14.34
CA LEU A 728 -6.71 27.86 14.87
C LEU A 728 -6.99 26.74 15.87
N ALA A 729 -7.97 26.92 16.77
CA ALA A 729 -8.34 25.87 17.72
C ALA A 729 -8.89 24.62 17.01
N ALA A 730 -9.77 24.79 16.03
CA ALA A 730 -10.30 23.67 15.25
C ALA A 730 -9.20 22.96 14.46
N ALA A 731 -8.27 23.70 13.84
CA ALA A 731 -7.13 23.15 13.11
C ALA A 731 -6.16 22.39 14.04
N THR A 732 -5.87 22.93 15.23
CA THR A 732 -5.03 22.27 16.23
C THR A 732 -5.65 20.95 16.71
N LEU A 733 -6.94 20.96 17.05
CA LEU A 733 -7.66 19.74 17.44
C LEU A 733 -7.66 18.69 16.34
N HIS A 734 -7.87 19.11 15.10
CA HIS A 734 -7.79 18.22 13.94
C HIS A 734 -6.39 17.63 13.75
N SER A 735 -5.32 18.41 13.89
CA SER A 735 -3.93 17.93 13.79
C SER A 735 -3.57 16.95 14.91
N GLU A 736 -4.14 17.13 16.12
CA GLU A 736 -3.90 16.28 17.28
C GLU A 736 -4.86 15.07 17.38
N ARG A 737 -5.77 14.88 16.41
CA ARG A 737 -6.77 13.78 16.42
C ARG A 737 -6.14 12.39 16.46
N TRP A 738 -4.93 12.23 15.96
CA TRP A 738 -4.18 10.96 15.96
C TRP A 738 -4.00 10.38 17.38
N ARG A 739 -4.08 11.19 18.43
CA ARG A 739 -3.97 10.76 19.84
C ARG A 739 -5.18 9.97 20.32
N PHE A 740 -6.27 10.01 19.57
CA PHE A 740 -7.57 9.51 20.01
C PHE A 740 -8.06 8.37 19.14
N ASN A 741 -8.79 7.46 19.76
CA ASN A 741 -9.44 6.33 19.11
C ASN A 741 -10.62 5.85 19.98
N TYR A 742 -11.37 4.83 19.53
CA TYR A 742 -12.50 4.30 20.30
C TYR A 742 -12.17 3.81 21.73
N GLY A 743 -10.92 3.50 22.00
CA GLY A 743 -10.45 3.15 23.36
C GLY A 743 -9.95 4.35 24.16
N ARG A 744 -9.56 5.42 23.47
CA ARG A 744 -9.02 6.65 24.06
C ARG A 744 -9.83 7.85 23.54
N LYS A 745 -11.03 8.02 24.10
CA LYS A 745 -11.94 9.13 23.72
C LYS A 745 -11.35 10.47 24.08
N LEU A 746 -11.71 11.50 23.32
CA LEU A 746 -11.49 12.88 23.73
C LEU A 746 -12.22 13.16 25.05
N THR A 747 -11.55 13.87 25.93
CA THR A 747 -12.17 14.43 27.14
C THR A 747 -11.67 15.87 27.32
N PRO A 748 -12.41 16.73 28.04
CA PRO A 748 -11.97 18.08 28.30
C PRO A 748 -10.54 18.16 28.87
N SER A 749 -10.19 17.28 29.82
CA SER A 749 -8.87 17.24 30.43
C SER A 749 -7.74 16.83 29.49
N ARG A 750 -8.05 16.03 28.48
CA ARG A 750 -7.06 15.54 27.51
C ARG A 750 -6.69 16.58 26.44
N ILE A 751 -7.63 17.48 26.11
CA ILE A 751 -7.39 18.51 25.08
C ILE A 751 -7.04 19.89 25.65
N ALA A 752 -7.29 20.12 26.91
CA ALA A 752 -7.09 21.43 27.53
C ALA A 752 -5.63 21.93 27.47
N HIS A 753 -4.66 21.03 27.45
CA HIS A 753 -3.23 21.35 27.42
C HIS A 753 -2.64 21.52 26.02
N PHE A 754 -3.43 21.32 24.97
CA PHE A 754 -2.91 21.50 23.61
C PHE A 754 -2.56 22.97 23.35
N SER A 755 -1.35 23.20 22.87
CA SER A 755 -0.85 24.53 22.58
C SER A 755 -1.54 25.12 21.35
N LEU A 756 -2.00 26.38 21.46
CA LEU A 756 -2.51 27.15 20.35
C LEU A 756 -1.38 27.92 19.68
N PRO A 757 -1.19 27.75 18.37
CA PRO A 757 -0.21 28.55 17.63
C PRO A 757 -0.57 30.04 17.71
N ASN A 758 0.43 30.86 17.93
CA ASN A 758 0.26 32.31 18.01
C ASN A 758 1.50 33.02 17.40
N SER A 759 1.50 33.15 16.08
CA SER A 759 2.49 33.97 15.38
C SER A 759 1.77 35.04 14.56
N SER A 760 2.31 36.26 14.50
CA SER A 760 1.70 37.36 13.75
C SER A 760 1.57 37.04 12.24
N SER A 761 2.56 36.32 11.66
CA SER A 761 2.54 35.92 10.27
C SER A 761 1.40 34.93 9.98
N LEU A 762 1.21 33.96 10.84
CA LEU A 762 0.13 32.97 10.73
C LEU A 762 -1.24 33.62 10.91
N ASN A 763 -1.40 34.48 11.92
CA ASN A 763 -2.65 35.15 12.19
C ASN A 763 -3.08 36.06 11.03
N ASN A 764 -2.16 36.80 10.41
CA ASN A 764 -2.42 37.60 9.22
C ASN A 764 -2.84 36.73 8.03
N TRP A 765 -2.13 35.63 7.80
CA TRP A 765 -2.46 34.68 6.73
C TRP A 765 -3.85 34.06 6.94
N VAL A 766 -4.21 33.67 8.17
CA VAL A 766 -5.55 33.15 8.50
C VAL A 766 -6.62 34.21 8.25
N ALA A 767 -6.39 35.47 8.65
CA ALA A 767 -7.31 36.54 8.42
C ALA A 767 -7.61 36.78 6.93
N GLU A 768 -6.57 36.77 6.08
CA GLU A 768 -6.73 36.86 4.62
C GLU A 768 -7.57 35.71 4.05
N ARG A 769 -7.33 34.48 4.53
CA ARG A 769 -8.11 33.31 4.10
C ARG A 769 -9.57 33.35 4.57
N ILE A 770 -9.81 33.87 5.76
CA ILE A 770 -11.17 34.10 6.28
C ILE A 770 -11.93 35.10 5.38
N LEU A 771 -11.28 36.16 4.92
CA LEU A 771 -11.91 37.11 3.99
C LEU A 771 -12.31 36.45 2.66
N SER A 772 -11.43 35.63 2.09
CA SER A 772 -11.75 34.86 0.89
C SER A 772 -12.91 33.88 1.12
N THR A 773 -12.99 33.25 2.30
CA THR A 773 -14.08 32.35 2.67
C THR A 773 -15.40 33.11 2.84
N LYS A 774 -15.37 34.33 3.41
CA LYS A 774 -16.50 35.24 3.57
C LYS A 774 -17.16 35.54 2.21
N ASP A 775 -16.36 35.77 1.17
CA ASP A 775 -16.89 36.01 -0.18
C ASP A 775 -17.68 34.83 -0.71
N VAL A 776 -17.18 33.60 -0.52
CA VAL A 776 -17.88 32.36 -0.91
C VAL A 776 -19.18 32.20 -0.11
N VAL A 777 -19.15 32.42 1.19
CA VAL A 777 -20.34 32.34 2.07
C VAL A 777 -21.38 33.36 1.66
N THR A 778 -20.97 34.60 1.42
CA THR A 778 -21.85 35.68 0.98
C THR A 778 -22.53 35.34 -0.34
N ALA A 779 -21.74 34.87 -1.33
CA ALA A 779 -22.28 34.45 -2.63
C ALA A 779 -23.26 33.26 -2.50
N SER A 780 -22.99 32.32 -1.60
CA SER A 780 -23.85 31.16 -1.36
C SER A 780 -25.21 31.53 -0.73
N LEU A 781 -25.19 32.48 0.19
CA LEU A 781 -26.42 32.93 0.88
C LEU A 781 -27.29 33.90 0.06
N ALA A 782 -26.68 34.67 -0.84
CA ALA A 782 -27.31 35.72 -1.61
C ALA A 782 -28.61 35.30 -2.34
N PRO A 783 -28.71 34.14 -2.99
CA PRO A 783 -29.92 33.71 -3.71
C PRO A 783 -31.12 33.47 -2.82
N TYR A 784 -30.93 33.15 -1.55
CA TYR A 784 -31.96 32.74 -0.59
C TYR A 784 -32.41 33.90 0.32
N GLN A 785 -31.75 35.04 0.21
CA GLN A 785 -32.12 36.24 0.96
C GLN A 785 -33.35 36.89 0.36
N LEU A 786 -34.14 37.55 1.23
CA LEU A 786 -35.43 38.14 0.88
C LEU A 786 -35.37 39.11 -0.31
N ALA A 787 -36.48 39.18 -1.08
CA ALA A 787 -36.64 40.12 -2.18
C ALA A 787 -36.51 41.58 -1.71
N PRO A 788 -36.14 42.54 -2.60
CA PRO A 788 -35.88 43.94 -2.20
C PRO A 788 -37.01 44.62 -1.44
N ASN A 789 -38.25 44.24 -1.69
CA ASN A 789 -39.45 44.85 -1.02
C ASN A 789 -39.61 44.38 0.42
N GLU A 790 -39.07 43.23 0.79
CA GLU A 790 -39.08 42.70 2.16
C GLU A 790 -37.82 43.13 2.93
N LYS A 791 -36.74 43.52 2.24
CA LYS A 791 -35.51 44.07 2.82
C LYS A 791 -35.70 45.42 3.55
N GLN A 792 -36.70 46.21 3.17
CA GLN A 792 -36.97 47.49 3.83
C GLN A 792 -37.60 47.34 5.22
N ALA A 793 -38.18 46.19 5.53
CA ALA A 793 -38.71 45.85 6.85
C ALA A 793 -37.72 45.14 7.76
N ALA A 794 -36.69 44.50 7.22
CA ALA A 794 -35.77 43.60 7.97
C ALA A 794 -34.31 44.04 8.05
N GLY A 795 -33.92 45.18 7.49
CA GLY A 795 -32.57 45.78 7.55
C GLY A 795 -31.41 44.78 7.52
N ALA A 796 -30.65 44.78 6.44
CA ALA A 796 -29.37 44.08 6.21
C ALA A 796 -29.44 42.61 5.70
N THR A 797 -28.60 42.37 4.77
CA THR A 797 -28.26 41.02 4.23
C THR A 797 -27.71 40.16 5.34
N TYR A 798 -28.34 38.99 5.62
CA TYR A 798 -27.80 38.07 6.61
C TYR A 798 -26.37 37.60 6.24
N LEU A 799 -25.48 37.74 7.19
CA LEU A 799 -24.15 37.19 7.20
C LEU A 799 -23.79 36.84 8.65
N PRO A 800 -23.21 35.66 8.93
CA PRO A 800 -22.78 35.34 10.31
C PRO A 800 -21.96 36.47 10.93
N THR A 801 -22.28 36.84 12.14
CA THR A 801 -21.68 37.99 12.86
C THR A 801 -20.16 37.93 12.91
N ALA A 802 -19.56 36.72 13.06
CA ALA A 802 -18.12 36.52 13.07
C ALA A 802 -17.43 36.98 11.78
N PHE A 803 -18.10 36.96 10.63
CA PHE A 803 -17.57 37.50 9.39
C PHE A 803 -17.67 39.01 9.28
N SER A 804 -18.59 39.63 10.02
CA SER A 804 -18.76 41.09 10.07
C SER A 804 -17.66 41.75 10.93
N GLU A 805 -17.18 41.05 11.95
CA GLU A 805 -16.18 41.53 12.91
C GLU A 805 -14.75 41.26 12.45
N ALA A 806 -14.54 40.43 11.40
CA ALA A 806 -13.23 40.06 10.84
C ALA A 806 -12.71 41.01 9.76
N GLY A 807 -13.36 42.22 9.59
CA GLY A 807 -13.03 43.22 8.60
C GLY A 807 -12.30 44.42 9.15
#